data_3aab6b5b071ffed35cc724a53de1b217
#
_entry.id   3aab6b5b071ffed35cc724a53de1b217
#
_cell.length_a   1.000
_cell.length_b   1.000
_cell.length_c   1.000
_cell.angle_alpha   90.00
_cell.angle_beta   90.00
_cell.angle_gamma   90.00
#
_symmetry.space_group_name_H-M   'P 1'
#
loop_
_entity.id
_entity.type
_entity.pdbx_description
1 polymer ?
#
loop_
_entity_poly.entity_id
_entity_poly.type
_entity_poly.pdbx_seq_one_letter_code
_entity_poly.pdbx_strand_id
1 'polypeptide(L)'
;MISQEVNRICQTAIDIARASGKPFDSTSVLLAMFAVPCTAGSILTKLRITDDSVLGRLGTTRPEPPDVVRQIIVTAEKIADSTAADFATSVHLLLAVANTPGSRAARVISACQVPLIDLRTMAMSYLTDVDLLQAANNRAIREVAALDSRRPLMPEPAPVQTQTRIHWPAPMERSAIQDDDDEPIILPDEPDDATGFESDEIEIRVAEKVMSGYRDGLPESGGRQLSHWTLDPSRFPTLCGIGRNLTDEAANGGLDSVVGRRHELEQIVDILCKRDSNNPLLIGEPGVGKTALVEGLAMMIVDPAQPVPTLRDRIIVSISTADLVAGTSMRGAFAERMRDLRHEVADSDGRVILFIDEIHTIIGAGAGDGGSDAANDLKGDLARGKLPCIGATTFAEYQRHIQTDPALERRFQRVILAEPSLDEAENILVGVASRYEQHHQVSFTRDALRAAVRLTDRLIPDRGLPSKAIDLLDRAGAMVARSGRTSVDREDVVQVLSALLNLPKDFLDTSSARRIARMQAALSASVFGNDNNIAVITAGIAANWLRFGTRKPLGTFVFAGPPSSGKTTMVRELSRVMFGSEKAYLEINLADFAEKHTLSTLIGAPPGYTGYDDGGMLAKALLKTPFLTIVWKNFKLAESSIQAMVATILAEGSITNTLGRRLDFRNTVHVLTLEDDDLFKAASRGVGFGRADGRAEPEAVVESVRRRLPADVIREVDHVVIFNAPDASTQTAITRHILECSARTFLDEHSVALDLDDGLAEEILDIRQRDQSLNIKDIVSRHVLRPATDVLVESNLGSGDRIRVTFDQGRFLVMAEPRRGRQNP
;
A
#
# COMPACT_ATOMS: atom_id res chain seq x y z
N MET A 1 28.02 6.61 -2.20
CA MET A 1 28.15 7.85 -1.35
C MET A 1 27.46 7.64 -0.01
N ILE A 2 28.01 8.21 1.07
CA ILE A 2 27.46 8.06 2.44
C ILE A 2 26.73 9.36 2.86
N SER A 3 25.63 9.21 3.61
CA SER A 3 24.85 10.35 4.11
C SER A 3 25.59 11.14 5.20
N GLN A 4 25.13 12.36 5.47
CA GLN A 4 25.66 13.16 6.60
C GLN A 4 25.44 12.45 7.96
N GLU A 5 24.36 11.70 8.09
CA GLU A 5 24.06 10.89 9.27
C GLU A 5 25.11 9.81 9.50
N VAL A 6 25.48 9.07 8.46
CA VAL A 6 26.53 8.03 8.52
C VAL A 6 27.89 8.63 8.83
N ASN A 7 28.21 9.79 8.23
CA ASN A 7 29.44 10.52 8.55
C ASN A 7 29.51 10.90 10.04
N ARG A 8 28.40 11.37 10.62
CA ARG A 8 28.33 11.67 12.07
C ARG A 8 28.53 10.40 12.92
N ILE A 9 27.90 9.29 12.53
CA ILE A 9 28.07 8.00 13.23
C ILE A 9 29.55 7.57 13.18
N CYS A 10 30.19 7.65 12.04
CA CYS A 10 31.60 7.29 11.89
C CYS A 10 32.51 8.20 12.73
N GLN A 11 32.25 9.51 12.75
CA GLN A 11 33.03 10.45 13.56
C GLN A 11 32.84 10.17 15.06
N THR A 12 31.60 9.98 15.50
CA THR A 12 31.30 9.61 16.89
C THR A 12 31.94 8.27 17.27
N ALA A 13 31.97 7.30 16.36
CA ALA A 13 32.61 6.00 16.58
C ALA A 13 34.14 6.14 16.79
N ILE A 14 34.77 7.02 16.01
CA ILE A 14 36.19 7.35 16.18
C ILE A 14 36.43 8.00 17.56
N ASP A 15 35.59 8.92 17.96
CA ASP A 15 35.71 9.60 19.26
C ASP A 15 35.49 8.61 20.42
N ILE A 16 34.53 7.69 20.31
CA ILE A 16 34.32 6.61 21.28
C ILE A 16 35.56 5.71 21.38
N ALA A 17 36.14 5.30 20.27
CA ALA A 17 37.34 4.46 20.23
C ALA A 17 38.53 5.20 20.91
N ARG A 18 38.72 6.48 20.61
CA ARG A 18 39.77 7.32 21.24
C ARG A 18 39.54 7.48 22.73
N ALA A 19 38.33 7.81 23.15
CA ALA A 19 38.02 8.01 24.58
C ALA A 19 38.19 6.74 25.42
N SER A 20 37.89 5.58 24.80
CA SER A 20 37.99 4.27 25.47
C SER A 20 39.39 3.64 25.43
N GLY A 21 40.34 4.25 24.71
CA GLY A 21 41.69 3.70 24.51
C GLY A 21 41.72 2.36 23.74
N LYS A 22 40.65 2.06 22.98
CA LYS A 22 40.49 0.82 22.21
C LYS A 22 40.69 1.07 20.71
N PRO A 23 41.06 0.06 19.93
CA PRO A 23 41.16 0.20 18.50
C PRO A 23 39.75 0.51 17.90
N PHE A 24 39.73 1.30 16.86
CA PHE A 24 38.51 1.58 16.09
C PHE A 24 38.02 0.30 15.42
N ASP A 25 36.88 -0.22 15.85
CA ASP A 25 36.30 -1.48 15.40
C ASP A 25 34.77 -1.33 15.14
N SER A 26 34.15 -2.38 14.63
CA SER A 26 32.73 -2.36 14.29
C SER A 26 31.82 -2.17 15.53
N THR A 27 32.30 -2.48 16.72
CA THR A 27 31.53 -2.23 17.95
C THR A 27 31.50 -0.75 18.32
N SER A 28 32.55 0.00 17.98
CA SER A 28 32.54 1.46 18.12
C SER A 28 31.50 2.11 17.22
N VAL A 29 31.31 1.57 16.00
CA VAL A 29 30.25 2.00 15.06
C VAL A 29 28.87 1.64 15.60
N LEU A 30 28.72 0.45 16.18
CA LEU A 30 27.46 0.02 16.81
C LEU A 30 27.08 0.91 17.99
N LEU A 31 28.03 1.26 18.87
CA LEU A 31 27.83 2.17 20.00
C LEU A 31 27.50 3.59 19.53
N ALA A 32 28.11 4.06 18.44
CA ALA A 32 27.82 5.37 17.87
C ALA A 32 26.39 5.48 17.33
N MET A 33 25.78 4.36 16.90
CA MET A 33 24.38 4.34 16.47
C MET A 33 23.39 4.58 17.63
N PHE A 34 23.79 4.34 18.88
CA PHE A 34 22.99 4.72 20.05
C PHE A 34 23.24 6.17 20.48
N ALA A 35 24.45 6.66 20.28
CA ALA A 35 24.84 8.02 20.70
C ALA A 35 24.34 9.11 19.72
N VAL A 36 24.16 8.77 18.44
CA VAL A 36 23.66 9.68 17.41
C VAL A 36 22.17 9.40 17.19
N PRO A 37 21.28 10.41 17.24
CA PRO A 37 19.87 10.21 16.86
C PRO A 37 19.76 9.73 15.42
N CYS A 38 19.46 8.44 15.22
CA CYS A 38 19.39 7.81 13.91
C CYS A 38 18.39 6.66 13.89
N THR A 39 17.93 6.29 12.68
CA THR A 39 16.97 5.19 12.49
C THR A 39 17.55 3.84 12.93
N ALA A 40 18.85 3.60 12.70
CA ALA A 40 19.51 2.36 13.13
C ALA A 40 19.47 2.18 14.65
N GLY A 41 19.70 3.25 15.44
CA GLY A 41 19.60 3.22 16.89
C GLY A 41 18.18 2.89 17.36
N SER A 42 17.17 3.43 16.68
CA SER A 42 15.76 3.10 16.94
C SER A 42 15.43 1.63 16.66
N ILE A 43 15.99 1.04 15.61
CA ILE A 43 15.83 -0.39 15.28
C ILE A 43 16.48 -1.26 16.36
N LEU A 44 17.69 -0.93 16.78
CA LEU A 44 18.40 -1.67 17.82
C LEU A 44 17.64 -1.64 19.16
N THR A 45 17.11 -0.49 19.53
CA THR A 45 16.29 -0.32 20.76
C THR A 45 15.00 -1.14 20.67
N LYS A 46 14.35 -1.19 19.51
CA LYS A 46 13.16 -2.03 19.29
C LYS A 46 13.45 -3.53 19.42
N LEU A 47 14.64 -3.94 19.03
CA LEU A 47 15.12 -5.31 19.24
C LEU A 47 15.64 -5.57 20.66
N ARG A 48 15.42 -4.63 21.60
CA ARG A 48 15.88 -4.68 22.99
C ARG A 48 17.40 -4.78 23.13
N ILE A 49 18.13 -4.29 22.15
CA ILE A 49 19.58 -4.12 22.25
C ILE A 49 19.80 -2.70 22.77
N THR A 50 20.46 -2.58 23.92
CA THR A 50 20.84 -1.31 24.54
C THR A 50 22.36 -1.17 24.54
N ASP A 51 22.84 0.06 24.65
CA ASP A 51 24.28 0.36 24.80
C ASP A 51 24.91 -0.38 25.97
N ASP A 52 24.22 -0.46 27.14
CA ASP A 52 24.67 -1.25 28.30
C ASP A 52 24.79 -2.75 27.97
N SER A 53 23.84 -3.30 27.21
CA SER A 53 23.89 -4.70 26.80
C SER A 53 25.05 -4.99 25.86
N VAL A 54 25.39 -4.04 24.98
CA VAL A 54 26.55 -4.11 24.07
C VAL A 54 27.84 -3.98 24.87
N LEU A 55 27.94 -3.00 25.78
CA LEU A 55 29.11 -2.77 26.62
C LEU A 55 29.42 -3.97 27.52
N GLY A 56 28.40 -4.57 28.13
CA GLY A 56 28.56 -5.74 29.00
C GLY A 56 29.11 -6.99 28.29
N ARG A 57 28.95 -7.06 26.94
CA ARG A 57 29.39 -8.23 26.13
C ARG A 57 30.68 -7.99 25.35
N LEU A 58 31.24 -6.80 25.36
CA LEU A 58 32.51 -6.50 24.68
C LEU A 58 33.67 -7.36 25.14
N GLY A 59 33.72 -7.71 26.43
CA GLY A 59 34.76 -8.56 27.01
C GLY A 59 34.72 -10.03 26.57
N THR A 60 33.60 -10.50 26.08
CA THR A 60 33.38 -11.90 25.68
C THR A 60 33.69 -12.18 24.20
N THR A 61 33.91 -11.13 23.38
CA THR A 61 34.10 -11.25 21.94
C THR A 61 35.57 -11.02 21.55
N ARG A 62 36.05 -11.84 20.59
CA ARG A 62 37.42 -11.71 20.04
C ARG A 62 37.58 -10.41 19.28
N PRO A 63 38.78 -9.78 19.30
CA PRO A 63 39.11 -8.67 18.40
C PRO A 63 38.86 -9.02 16.93
N GLU A 64 38.63 -8.01 16.12
CA GLU A 64 38.47 -8.17 14.66
C GLU A 64 39.66 -7.55 13.92
N PRO A 65 39.92 -7.96 12.67
CA PRO A 65 40.88 -7.30 11.81
C PRO A 65 40.55 -5.82 11.55
N PRO A 66 41.55 -4.96 11.33
CA PRO A 66 41.33 -3.51 11.18
C PRO A 66 40.49 -3.11 9.94
N ASP A 67 40.44 -3.97 8.92
CA ASP A 67 39.75 -3.69 7.65
C ASP A 67 38.25 -3.94 7.70
N VAL A 68 37.72 -4.58 8.76
CA VAL A 68 36.32 -4.97 8.84
C VAL A 68 35.37 -3.77 8.81
N VAL A 69 35.73 -2.66 9.45
CA VAL A 69 34.90 -1.44 9.43
C VAL A 69 34.82 -0.86 8.02
N ARG A 70 35.96 -0.88 7.29
CA ARG A 70 35.99 -0.43 5.88
C ARG A 70 35.11 -1.32 5.00
N GLN A 71 35.15 -2.63 5.19
CA GLN A 71 34.27 -3.57 4.49
C GLN A 71 32.80 -3.33 4.81
N ILE A 72 32.44 -3.01 6.05
CA ILE A 72 31.07 -2.66 6.44
C ILE A 72 30.60 -1.41 5.71
N ILE A 73 31.44 -0.37 5.63
CA ILE A 73 31.08 0.88 4.92
C ILE A 73 30.87 0.62 3.42
N VAL A 74 31.78 -0.08 2.77
CA VAL A 74 31.67 -0.45 1.35
C VAL A 74 30.43 -1.32 1.11
N THR A 75 30.12 -2.25 2.04
CA THR A 75 28.91 -3.05 1.94
C THR A 75 27.65 -2.22 2.10
N ALA A 76 27.66 -1.21 2.98
CA ALA A 76 26.52 -0.28 3.14
C ALA A 76 26.28 0.53 1.86
N GLU A 77 27.35 0.99 1.17
CA GLU A 77 27.22 1.66 -0.12
C GLU A 77 26.64 0.73 -1.20
N LYS A 78 27.12 -0.51 -1.30
CA LYS A 78 26.57 -1.50 -2.24
C LYS A 78 25.09 -1.82 -1.97
N ILE A 79 24.68 -1.89 -0.71
CA ILE A 79 23.28 -2.08 -0.34
C ILE A 79 22.46 -0.85 -0.75
N ALA A 80 22.97 0.37 -0.55
CA ALA A 80 22.31 1.60 -0.98
C ALA A 80 22.13 1.63 -2.51
N ASP A 81 23.16 1.27 -3.26
CA ASP A 81 23.07 1.18 -4.73
C ASP A 81 22.02 0.13 -5.16
N SER A 82 21.96 -1.02 -4.50
CA SER A 82 20.97 -2.07 -4.81
C SER A 82 19.54 -1.72 -4.42
N THR A 83 19.34 -0.78 -3.51
CA THR A 83 18.03 -0.27 -3.09
C THR A 83 17.64 1.04 -3.78
N ALA A 84 18.40 1.43 -4.80
CA ALA A 84 18.23 2.68 -5.56
C ALA A 84 18.18 3.93 -4.66
N ALA A 85 18.93 3.92 -3.54
CA ALA A 85 19.04 5.05 -2.63
C ALA A 85 20.21 5.95 -3.03
N ASP A 86 20.00 7.26 -3.06
CA ASP A 86 21.02 8.24 -3.43
C ASP A 86 22.25 8.22 -2.49
N PHE A 87 22.03 7.83 -1.23
CA PHE A 87 23.08 7.79 -0.20
C PHE A 87 22.89 6.61 0.74
N ALA A 88 23.99 6.03 1.22
CA ALA A 88 23.95 5.05 2.30
C ALA A 88 23.54 5.72 3.62
N THR A 89 22.42 5.31 4.20
CA THR A 89 21.86 5.79 5.48
C THR A 89 22.31 4.92 6.66
N SER A 90 21.95 5.31 7.87
CA SER A 90 22.23 4.50 9.08
C SER A 90 21.63 3.08 9.02
N VAL A 91 20.50 2.88 8.32
CA VAL A 91 19.88 1.56 8.12
C VAL A 91 20.71 0.68 7.20
N HIS A 92 21.26 1.24 6.10
CA HIS A 92 22.18 0.52 5.22
C HIS A 92 23.45 0.10 5.97
N LEU A 93 23.95 0.97 6.86
CA LEU A 93 25.11 0.67 7.68
C LEU A 93 24.81 -0.45 8.69
N LEU A 94 23.63 -0.45 9.31
CA LEU A 94 23.18 -1.52 10.20
C LEU A 94 23.00 -2.86 9.49
N LEU A 95 22.44 -2.84 8.28
CA LEU A 95 22.36 -4.02 7.41
C LEU A 95 23.74 -4.56 7.00
N ALA A 96 24.68 -3.67 6.71
CA ALA A 96 26.04 -4.06 6.40
C ALA A 96 26.72 -4.76 7.59
N VAL A 97 26.50 -4.27 8.83
CA VAL A 97 26.93 -4.95 10.06
C VAL A 97 26.31 -6.35 10.15
N ALA A 98 25.00 -6.47 9.94
CA ALA A 98 24.30 -7.74 10.00
C ALA A 98 24.74 -8.73 8.90
N ASN A 99 25.15 -8.21 7.73
CA ASN A 99 25.67 -9.01 6.60
C ASN A 99 27.16 -9.37 6.71
N THR A 100 27.84 -8.90 7.77
CA THR A 100 29.23 -9.22 8.05
C THR A 100 29.31 -10.02 9.37
N PRO A 101 28.96 -11.33 9.37
CA PRO A 101 28.87 -12.13 10.59
C PRO A 101 30.23 -12.34 11.28
N GLY A 102 31.33 -12.13 10.57
CA GLY A 102 32.69 -12.08 11.11
C GLY A 102 33.02 -10.81 11.89
N SER A 103 32.23 -9.74 11.79
CA SER A 103 32.45 -8.51 12.53
C SER A 103 32.22 -8.70 14.04
N ARG A 104 32.91 -7.91 14.83
CA ARG A 104 32.76 -7.94 16.28
C ARG A 104 31.38 -7.45 16.70
N ALA A 105 30.83 -6.44 16.04
CA ALA A 105 29.47 -5.94 16.23
C ALA A 105 28.41 -7.02 16.01
N ALA A 106 28.48 -7.77 14.90
CA ALA A 106 27.55 -8.86 14.63
C ALA A 106 27.59 -9.96 15.69
N ARG A 107 28.79 -10.31 16.18
CA ARG A 107 28.95 -11.28 17.28
C ARG A 107 28.41 -10.77 18.60
N VAL A 108 28.55 -9.48 18.91
CA VAL A 108 27.99 -8.84 20.10
C VAL A 108 26.46 -8.85 20.02
N ILE A 109 25.87 -8.50 18.87
CA ILE A 109 24.42 -8.55 18.65
C ILE A 109 23.90 -9.98 18.85
N SER A 110 24.54 -10.97 18.26
CA SER A 110 24.16 -12.39 18.45
C SER A 110 24.29 -12.82 19.92
N ALA A 111 25.31 -12.34 20.64
CA ALA A 111 25.46 -12.59 22.07
C ALA A 111 24.38 -11.90 22.92
N CYS A 112 23.68 -10.88 22.42
CA CYS A 112 22.48 -10.29 23.05
C CYS A 112 21.20 -11.14 22.79
N GLN A 113 21.32 -12.36 22.32
CA GLN A 113 20.21 -13.27 22.01
C GLN A 113 19.28 -12.78 20.91
N VAL A 114 19.74 -11.88 20.05
CA VAL A 114 19.00 -11.41 18.87
C VAL A 114 19.59 -12.09 17.64
N PRO A 115 18.83 -12.92 16.91
CA PRO A 115 19.25 -13.51 15.66
C PRO A 115 19.56 -12.43 14.63
N LEU A 116 20.69 -12.54 13.91
CA LEU A 116 21.04 -11.58 12.86
C LEU A 116 20.01 -11.55 11.72
N ILE A 117 19.23 -12.63 11.56
CA ILE A 117 18.14 -12.68 10.57
C ILE A 117 16.99 -11.73 10.94
N ASP A 118 16.66 -11.62 12.22
CA ASP A 118 15.60 -10.71 12.69
C ASP A 118 16.04 -9.25 12.53
N LEU A 119 17.31 -8.97 12.82
CA LEU A 119 17.90 -7.66 12.58
C LEU A 119 17.87 -7.30 11.08
N ARG A 120 18.23 -8.24 10.20
CA ARG A 120 18.17 -8.04 8.74
C ARG A 120 16.76 -7.79 8.27
N THR A 121 15.81 -8.63 8.70
CA THR A 121 14.40 -8.51 8.31
C THR A 121 13.83 -7.17 8.76
N MET A 122 14.12 -6.76 9.98
CA MET A 122 13.66 -5.48 10.50
C MET A 122 14.33 -4.30 9.77
N ALA A 123 15.64 -4.34 9.54
CA ALA A 123 16.34 -3.29 8.83
C ALA A 123 15.92 -3.20 7.35
N MET A 124 15.68 -4.33 6.68
CA MET A 124 15.14 -4.36 5.32
C MET A 124 13.73 -3.80 5.24
N SER A 125 12.88 -4.06 6.22
CA SER A 125 11.53 -3.48 6.25
C SER A 125 11.55 -1.95 6.32
N TYR A 126 12.57 -1.36 6.95
CA TYR A 126 12.76 0.10 6.95
C TYR A 126 13.24 0.68 5.62
N LEU A 127 13.80 -0.15 4.73
CA LEU A 127 14.23 0.28 3.40
C LEU A 127 13.16 0.02 2.32
N THR A 128 12.31 -1.00 2.53
CA THR A 128 11.38 -1.47 1.50
C THR A 128 9.92 -1.11 1.77
N ASP A 129 9.50 -0.94 3.04
CA ASP A 129 8.10 -0.59 3.33
C ASP A 129 7.84 -0.21 4.80
N VAL A 130 7.06 0.84 5.00
CA VAL A 130 6.64 1.31 6.33
C VAL A 130 5.66 0.32 6.99
N ASP A 131 4.94 -0.48 6.21
CA ASP A 131 3.86 -1.36 6.69
C ASP A 131 4.33 -2.66 7.37
N LEU A 132 5.46 -3.23 6.95
CA LEU A 132 6.05 -4.40 7.62
C LEU A 132 6.56 -4.07 9.04
N LEU A 133 6.91 -2.82 9.27
CA LEU A 133 7.30 -2.28 10.57
C LEU A 133 6.17 -2.26 11.58
N GLN A 134 4.96 -1.94 11.16
CA GLN A 134 3.80 -1.89 12.05
C GLN A 134 3.40 -3.30 12.53
N ALA A 135 3.52 -4.31 11.70
CA ALA A 135 3.24 -5.69 12.08
C ALA A 135 4.28 -6.25 13.10
N ALA A 136 5.56 -5.93 12.93
CA ALA A 136 6.62 -6.32 13.87
C ALA A 136 6.53 -5.55 15.21
N ASN A 137 6.18 -4.26 15.16
CA ASN A 137 5.96 -3.43 16.34
C ASN A 137 4.77 -3.92 17.18
N ASN A 138 3.65 -4.27 16.53
CA ASN A 138 2.47 -4.78 17.23
C ASN A 138 2.72 -6.14 17.91
N ARG A 139 3.62 -6.95 17.38
CA ARG A 139 4.04 -8.20 17.99
C ARG A 139 4.93 -7.96 19.22
N ALA A 140 5.89 -7.05 19.11
CA ALA A 140 6.78 -6.69 20.22
C ALA A 140 6.02 -5.98 21.37
N ILE A 141 5.07 -5.11 21.05
CA ILE A 141 4.22 -4.42 22.06
C ILE A 141 3.31 -5.42 22.78
N ARG A 142 2.75 -6.42 22.12
CA ARG A 142 1.93 -7.47 22.74
C ARG A 142 2.76 -8.37 23.67
N GLU A 143 4.01 -8.67 23.32
CA GLU A 143 4.91 -9.44 24.16
C GLU A 143 5.38 -8.64 25.39
N VAL A 144 5.55 -7.32 25.27
CA VAL A 144 5.88 -6.43 26.40
C VAL A 144 4.69 -6.27 27.35
N ALA A 145 3.48 -6.07 26.83
CA ALA A 145 2.27 -5.99 27.64
C ALA A 145 1.94 -7.31 28.37
N ALA A 146 2.25 -8.47 27.74
CA ALA A 146 2.10 -9.77 28.38
C ALA A 146 3.13 -10.06 29.49
N LEU A 147 4.28 -9.40 29.48
CA LEU A 147 5.32 -9.50 30.52
C LEU A 147 5.05 -8.56 31.69
N ASP A 148 4.49 -7.39 31.44
CA ASP A 148 4.13 -6.43 32.51
C ASP A 148 2.93 -6.91 33.33
N SER A 149 2.00 -7.68 32.77
CA SER A 149 0.86 -8.24 33.49
C SER A 149 1.21 -9.37 34.48
N ARG A 150 2.48 -9.77 34.58
CA ARG A 150 2.96 -10.84 35.48
C ARG A 150 3.84 -10.35 36.65
N ARG A 151 3.96 -9.04 36.87
CA ARG A 151 4.67 -8.50 38.02
C ARG A 151 3.71 -8.17 39.17
N PRO A 152 3.96 -8.65 40.39
CA PRO A 152 3.23 -8.21 41.58
C PRO A 152 3.58 -6.76 41.93
N LEU A 153 2.57 -6.00 42.31
CA LEU A 153 2.67 -4.60 42.76
C LEU A 153 3.64 -4.48 43.95
N MET A 154 4.75 -3.81 43.74
CA MET A 154 5.62 -3.28 44.74
C MET A 154 5.50 -1.75 44.82
N PRO A 155 5.62 -1.10 45.99
CA PRO A 155 5.34 0.33 46.16
C PRO A 155 6.38 1.20 45.45
N GLU A 156 5.90 2.35 44.94
CA GLU A 156 6.70 3.37 44.27
C GLU A 156 7.92 3.84 45.06
N PRO A 157 9.12 3.83 44.49
CA PRO A 157 10.21 4.64 45.00
C PRO A 157 10.20 6.04 44.37
N ALA A 158 10.55 7.04 45.20
CA ALA A 158 10.66 8.45 44.88
C ALA A 158 11.52 8.72 43.60
N PRO A 159 11.30 9.87 42.92
CA PRO A 159 11.96 10.16 41.64
C PRO A 159 13.45 10.36 41.82
N VAL A 160 14.23 9.43 41.30
CA VAL A 160 15.69 9.58 41.17
C VAL A 160 15.95 10.25 39.82
N GLN A 161 16.52 11.45 39.89
CA GLN A 161 17.09 12.13 38.72
C GLN A 161 18.31 11.33 38.24
N THR A 162 18.14 10.53 37.22
CA THR A 162 19.25 9.85 36.52
C THR A 162 19.78 10.73 35.42
N GLN A 163 20.67 11.64 35.77
CA GLN A 163 21.69 12.12 34.83
C GLN A 163 22.77 11.03 34.74
N THR A 164 22.64 10.09 33.87
CA THR A 164 23.74 9.18 33.53
C THR A 164 24.64 9.88 32.50
N ARG A 165 25.53 10.73 33.00
CA ARG A 165 26.75 11.13 32.28
C ARG A 165 27.70 9.96 32.36
N ILE A 166 27.96 9.33 31.22
CA ILE A 166 29.07 8.40 31.07
C ILE A 166 30.37 9.18 31.29
N HIS A 167 31.03 8.93 32.39
CA HIS A 167 32.32 9.54 32.74
C HIS A 167 33.40 8.70 32.06
N TRP A 168 33.95 9.20 30.97
CA TRP A 168 35.14 8.64 30.34
C TRP A 168 36.39 9.27 30.98
N PRO A 169 37.46 8.52 31.29
CA PRO A 169 38.69 9.10 31.79
C PRO A 169 39.35 10.01 30.76
N ALA A 170 39.92 11.09 31.21
CA ALA A 170 40.62 12.09 30.41
C ALA A 170 41.77 11.49 29.58
N PRO A 171 42.10 12.08 28.42
CA PRO A 171 43.13 11.56 27.52
C PRO A 171 44.52 11.68 28.14
N MET A 172 45.29 10.59 28.11
CA MET A 172 46.73 10.64 28.41
C MET A 172 47.49 11.27 27.23
N GLU A 173 48.41 12.16 27.58
CA GLU A 173 49.31 12.85 26.62
C GLU A 173 50.15 11.87 25.80
N ARG A 174 50.31 12.17 24.54
CA ARG A 174 51.12 11.42 23.55
C ARG A 174 52.61 11.61 23.86
N SER A 175 53.33 10.50 24.02
CA SER A 175 54.78 10.47 23.75
C SER A 175 55.01 10.05 22.29
N ALA A 176 55.86 10.80 21.61
CA ALA A 176 56.22 10.62 20.24
C ALA A 176 56.92 9.27 19.99
N ILE A 177 56.53 8.58 18.95
CA ILE A 177 57.36 7.55 18.30
C ILE A 177 57.52 7.97 16.85
N GLN A 178 58.79 7.98 16.44
CA GLN A 178 59.33 8.41 15.14
C GLN A 178 58.87 7.50 14.01
N ASP A 179 58.70 8.16 12.89
CA ASP A 179 58.62 7.56 11.57
C ASP A 179 59.92 6.86 11.16
N ASP A 180 59.82 5.70 10.59
CA ASP A 180 60.80 5.22 9.58
C ASP A 180 60.18 4.15 8.67
N ASP A 181 60.52 4.28 7.39
CA ASP A 181 60.51 3.33 6.31
C ASP A 181 59.26 3.21 5.42
N ASP A 182 59.39 4.00 4.35
CA ASP A 182 58.80 3.79 3.03
C ASP A 182 59.48 2.59 2.31
N GLU A 183 58.68 1.61 1.93
CA GLU A 183 58.97 0.76 0.77
C GLU A 183 57.67 0.31 0.07
N PRO A 184 57.60 0.39 -1.27
CA PRO A 184 56.41 0.07 -2.04
C PRO A 184 56.34 -1.46 -2.29
N ILE A 185 55.20 -2.04 -1.92
CA ILE A 185 54.91 -3.45 -2.23
C ILE A 185 54.38 -3.55 -3.66
N ILE A 186 55.17 -4.23 -4.49
CA ILE A 186 54.81 -4.67 -5.85
C ILE A 186 53.86 -5.87 -5.71
N LEU A 187 52.69 -5.75 -6.37
CA LEU A 187 51.76 -6.88 -6.53
C LEU A 187 52.14 -7.68 -7.78
N PRO A 188 52.13 -9.01 -7.75
CA PRO A 188 52.40 -9.84 -8.92
C PRO A 188 51.19 -9.93 -9.86
N ASP A 189 51.50 -10.03 -11.15
CA ASP A 189 50.60 -10.16 -12.29
C ASP A 189 49.71 -11.42 -12.20
N GLU A 190 48.45 -11.27 -12.56
CA GLU A 190 47.54 -12.36 -12.81
C GLU A 190 47.73 -12.94 -14.22
N PRO A 191 47.58 -14.26 -14.40
CA PRO A 191 47.68 -14.86 -15.73
C PRO A 191 46.36 -14.76 -16.49
N ASP A 192 46.42 -14.44 -17.75
CA ASP A 192 45.38 -14.53 -18.76
C ASP A 192 44.78 -15.95 -18.82
N ASP A 193 43.48 -16.04 -18.77
CA ASP A 193 42.75 -17.05 -19.52
C ASP A 193 41.36 -16.53 -19.91
N ALA A 194 41.24 -16.41 -21.24
CA ALA A 194 40.03 -15.99 -21.93
C ALA A 194 39.08 -17.17 -22.13
N THR A 195 37.84 -17.03 -21.74
CA THR A 195 36.70 -17.60 -22.49
C THR A 195 35.40 -16.89 -22.13
N GLY A 196 34.87 -16.18 -23.06
CA GLY A 196 33.57 -15.83 -23.54
C GLY A 196 32.37 -15.76 -22.59
N PHE A 197 31.85 -14.53 -22.44
CA PHE A 197 30.39 -14.32 -22.42
C PHE A 197 30.07 -12.96 -23.09
N GLU A 198 29.74 -13.04 -24.39
CA GLU A 198 29.12 -11.96 -25.15
C GLU A 198 27.63 -11.91 -24.77
N SER A 199 27.22 -11.15 -23.79
CA SER A 199 25.80 -10.79 -23.56
C SER A 199 25.59 -9.35 -23.06
N ASP A 200 26.60 -8.75 -22.45
CA ASP A 200 26.41 -7.44 -21.81
C ASP A 200 26.61 -6.23 -22.71
N GLU A 201 27.35 -6.40 -23.84
CA GLU A 201 27.51 -5.30 -24.81
C GLU A 201 26.29 -5.01 -25.68
N ILE A 202 25.34 -5.95 -25.80
CA ILE A 202 24.12 -5.73 -26.60
C ILE A 202 23.09 -4.90 -25.84
N GLU A 203 22.97 -5.07 -24.52
CA GLU A 203 22.05 -4.26 -23.71
C GLU A 203 22.53 -2.82 -23.54
N ILE A 204 23.83 -2.59 -23.41
CA ILE A 204 24.40 -1.23 -23.32
C ILE A 204 24.24 -0.46 -24.63
N ARG A 205 24.43 -1.13 -25.77
CA ARG A 205 24.20 -0.49 -27.10
C ARG A 205 22.74 -0.23 -27.41
N VAL A 206 21.81 -1.04 -26.89
CA VAL A 206 20.37 -0.77 -27.02
C VAL A 206 19.94 0.39 -26.12
N ALA A 207 20.47 0.47 -24.90
CA ALA A 207 20.20 1.58 -23.99
C ALA A 207 20.77 2.92 -24.51
N GLU A 208 21.99 2.93 -25.05
CA GLU A 208 22.56 4.13 -25.67
C GLU A 208 21.82 4.56 -26.94
N LYS A 209 21.32 3.62 -27.75
CA LYS A 209 20.56 3.93 -28.95
C LYS A 209 19.15 4.42 -28.64
N VAL A 210 18.54 3.95 -27.54
CA VAL A 210 17.25 4.45 -27.04
C VAL A 210 17.43 5.85 -26.44
N MET A 211 18.52 6.10 -25.70
CA MET A 211 18.81 7.41 -25.12
C MET A 211 19.28 8.44 -26.16
N SER A 212 19.95 8.05 -27.26
CA SER A 212 20.29 8.96 -28.36
C SER A 212 19.06 9.32 -29.20
N GLY A 213 18.13 8.39 -29.40
CA GLY A 213 16.86 8.66 -30.09
C GLY A 213 15.91 9.60 -29.31
N TYR A 214 16.07 9.66 -27.99
CA TYR A 214 15.34 10.61 -27.12
C TYR A 214 15.93 12.03 -27.16
N ARG A 215 17.23 12.18 -27.56
CA ARG A 215 17.84 13.51 -27.72
C ARG A 215 17.59 14.17 -29.06
N ASP A 216 17.32 13.39 -30.09
CA ASP A 216 17.05 13.90 -31.45
C ASP A 216 15.58 14.22 -31.74
N GLY A 217 14.67 13.97 -30.80
CA GLY A 217 13.23 14.23 -30.87
C GLY A 217 12.73 15.44 -30.09
N LEU A 218 13.59 16.20 -29.43
CA LEU A 218 13.23 17.53 -28.96
C LEU A 218 13.21 18.43 -30.19
N PRO A 219 12.09 19.12 -30.52
CA PRO A 219 12.11 20.11 -31.56
C PRO A 219 13.24 21.09 -31.17
N GLU A 220 14.20 21.25 -32.08
CA GLU A 220 15.14 22.35 -32.01
C GLU A 220 14.34 23.58 -31.66
N SER A 221 14.80 24.35 -30.69
CA SER A 221 14.26 25.60 -30.23
C SER A 221 14.01 26.51 -31.44
N GLY A 222 12.83 26.28 -32.07
CA GLY A 222 12.19 27.29 -32.88
C GLY A 222 12.07 28.49 -31.97
N GLY A 223 12.69 29.59 -32.32
CA GLY A 223 12.80 30.74 -31.46
C GLY A 223 11.48 31.03 -30.79
N ARG A 224 11.44 30.95 -29.45
CA ARG A 224 10.27 31.31 -28.66
C ARG A 224 9.89 32.71 -29.12
N GLN A 225 8.79 32.83 -29.83
CA GLN A 225 8.23 34.14 -30.12
C GLN A 225 7.86 34.71 -28.76
N LEU A 226 8.51 35.82 -28.40
CA LEU A 226 8.20 36.58 -27.18
C LEU A 226 6.73 37.00 -27.27
N SER A 227 5.88 36.36 -26.50
CA SER A 227 4.47 36.72 -26.42
C SER A 227 4.31 37.97 -25.58
N HIS A 228 3.16 38.65 -25.69
CA HIS A 228 2.80 39.80 -24.82
C HIS A 228 2.86 39.41 -23.32
N TRP A 229 2.70 38.15 -23.00
CA TRP A 229 2.67 37.58 -21.63
C TRP A 229 4.00 37.01 -21.17
N THR A 230 5.07 37.09 -21.97
CA THR A 230 6.39 36.63 -21.55
C THR A 230 6.98 37.57 -20.48
N LEU A 231 7.45 37.00 -19.37
CA LEU A 231 8.15 37.74 -18.31
C LEU A 231 9.61 37.92 -18.66
N ASP A 232 10.15 39.12 -18.40
CA ASP A 232 11.57 39.42 -18.57
C ASP A 232 12.38 38.83 -17.41
N PRO A 233 13.30 37.84 -17.67
CA PRO A 233 14.09 37.21 -16.62
C PRO A 233 15.05 38.16 -15.89
N SER A 234 15.42 39.30 -16.51
CA SER A 234 16.28 40.32 -15.88
C SER A 234 15.52 41.14 -14.84
N ARG A 235 14.21 41.29 -15.02
CA ARG A 235 13.34 42.06 -14.13
C ARG A 235 12.63 41.15 -13.11
N PHE A 236 12.35 39.91 -13.49
CA PHE A 236 11.59 38.93 -12.69
C PHE A 236 12.35 37.59 -12.55
N PRO A 237 13.58 37.59 -11.99
CA PRO A 237 14.44 36.40 -11.93
C PRO A 237 13.85 35.28 -11.09
N THR A 238 13.18 35.61 -9.99
CA THR A 238 12.58 34.59 -9.09
C THR A 238 11.34 33.98 -9.73
N LEU A 239 10.41 34.80 -10.26
CA LEU A 239 9.23 34.30 -10.97
C LEU A 239 9.58 33.44 -12.18
N CYS A 240 10.62 33.81 -12.94
CA CYS A 240 11.08 33.02 -14.08
C CYS A 240 11.84 31.76 -13.66
N GLY A 241 12.52 31.78 -12.49
CA GLY A 241 13.34 30.67 -12.01
C GLY A 241 12.58 29.53 -11.33
N ILE A 242 11.48 29.87 -10.62
CA ILE A 242 10.69 28.90 -9.85
C ILE A 242 9.23 28.80 -10.33
N GLY A 243 8.78 29.75 -11.16
CA GLY A 243 7.41 29.82 -11.63
C GLY A 243 7.23 29.32 -13.06
N ARG A 244 6.10 28.63 -13.30
CA ARG A 244 5.65 28.23 -14.64
C ARG A 244 4.65 29.26 -15.15
N ASN A 245 4.98 29.99 -16.23
CA ASN A 245 4.10 31.01 -16.80
C ASN A 245 3.01 30.36 -17.67
N LEU A 246 1.84 30.10 -17.08
CA LEU A 246 0.72 29.44 -17.75
C LEU A 246 0.16 30.27 -18.91
N THR A 247 0.16 31.61 -18.82
CA THR A 247 -0.39 32.46 -19.89
C THR A 247 0.53 32.47 -21.11
N ASP A 248 1.85 32.48 -20.93
CA ASP A 248 2.79 32.36 -22.02
C ASP A 248 2.74 30.98 -22.69
N GLU A 249 2.58 29.90 -21.88
CA GLU A 249 2.37 28.56 -22.42
C GLU A 249 1.07 28.44 -23.19
N ALA A 250 -0.03 29.04 -22.70
CA ALA A 250 -1.30 29.11 -23.41
C ALA A 250 -1.17 29.83 -24.78
N ALA A 251 -0.43 30.95 -24.80
CA ALA A 251 -0.17 31.71 -26.05
C ALA A 251 0.63 30.91 -27.08
N ASN A 252 1.51 30.03 -26.60
CA ASN A 252 2.34 29.15 -27.43
C ASN A 252 1.66 27.79 -27.76
N GLY A 253 0.39 27.58 -27.34
CA GLY A 253 -0.35 26.34 -27.57
C GLY A 253 0.13 25.16 -26.77
N GLY A 254 0.84 25.41 -25.64
CA GLY A 254 1.42 24.38 -24.77
C GLY A 254 0.46 23.78 -23.72
N LEU A 255 -0.76 24.35 -23.58
CA LEU A 255 -1.72 23.89 -22.60
C LEU A 255 -2.85 23.05 -23.24
N ASP A 256 -3.46 22.20 -22.42
CA ASP A 256 -4.60 21.39 -22.81
C ASP A 256 -5.91 22.19 -22.79
N SER A 257 -6.80 21.94 -23.76
CA SER A 257 -8.13 22.54 -23.76
C SER A 257 -8.94 22.02 -22.56
N VAL A 258 -9.47 22.94 -21.78
CA VAL A 258 -10.36 22.62 -20.67
C VAL A 258 -11.78 22.47 -21.18
N VAL A 259 -12.35 21.30 -20.99
CA VAL A 259 -13.72 20.96 -21.41
C VAL A 259 -14.64 21.01 -20.20
N GLY A 260 -15.76 21.67 -20.37
CA GLY A 260 -16.70 21.91 -19.27
C GLY A 260 -16.22 23.01 -18.30
N ARG A 261 -16.74 23.05 -17.09
CA ARG A 261 -16.30 23.93 -16.00
C ARG A 261 -16.43 25.43 -16.29
N ARG A 262 -17.29 25.80 -17.27
CA ARG A 262 -17.49 27.22 -17.67
C ARG A 262 -17.98 28.07 -16.52
N HIS A 263 -18.87 27.52 -15.70
CA HIS A 263 -19.42 28.21 -14.55
C HIS A 263 -18.36 28.53 -13.49
N GLU A 264 -17.50 27.58 -13.19
CA GLU A 264 -16.42 27.78 -12.24
C GLU A 264 -15.38 28.77 -12.78
N LEU A 265 -15.08 28.74 -14.10
CA LEU A 265 -14.22 29.74 -14.74
C LEU A 265 -14.81 31.15 -14.62
N GLU A 266 -16.09 31.32 -14.92
CA GLU A 266 -16.80 32.61 -14.76
C GLU A 266 -16.77 33.10 -13.31
N GLN A 267 -16.96 32.21 -12.33
CA GLN A 267 -16.81 32.52 -10.90
C GLN A 267 -15.41 33.02 -10.54
N ILE A 268 -14.36 32.38 -11.06
CA ILE A 268 -12.97 32.80 -10.82
C ILE A 268 -12.75 34.19 -11.40
N VAL A 269 -13.19 34.43 -12.63
CA VAL A 269 -13.10 35.75 -13.29
C VAL A 269 -13.80 36.81 -12.47
N ASP A 270 -15.04 36.56 -12.03
CA ASP A 270 -15.82 37.49 -11.21
C ASP A 270 -15.11 37.82 -9.89
N ILE A 271 -14.49 36.83 -9.25
CA ILE A 271 -13.73 37.03 -8.01
C ILE A 271 -12.50 37.88 -8.26
N LEU A 272 -11.70 37.57 -9.30
CA LEU A 272 -10.49 38.30 -9.65
C LEU A 272 -10.77 39.78 -10.02
N CYS A 273 -11.97 40.10 -10.55
CA CYS A 273 -12.40 41.42 -10.89
C CYS A 273 -12.89 42.23 -9.69
N LYS A 274 -13.07 41.69 -8.52
CA LYS A 274 -13.50 42.40 -7.31
C LYS A 274 -12.39 43.33 -6.80
N ARG A 275 -12.82 44.40 -6.16
CA ARG A 275 -11.94 45.36 -5.50
C ARG A 275 -11.29 44.80 -4.25
N ASP A 276 -12.08 44.05 -3.45
CA ASP A 276 -11.69 43.45 -2.17
C ASP A 276 -12.03 41.96 -2.18
N SER A 277 -11.28 41.18 -1.45
CA SER A 277 -11.47 39.71 -1.40
C SER A 277 -11.44 39.08 -2.80
N ASN A 278 -10.44 39.44 -3.57
CA ASN A 278 -10.28 39.08 -4.98
C ASN A 278 -9.38 37.85 -5.20
N ASN A 279 -9.15 37.08 -4.16
CA ASN A 279 -8.36 35.86 -4.25
C ASN A 279 -9.30 34.62 -4.30
N PRO A 280 -9.45 33.95 -5.45
CA PRO A 280 -10.20 32.70 -5.53
C PRO A 280 -9.47 31.58 -4.80
N LEU A 281 -10.22 30.75 -4.09
CA LEU A 281 -9.72 29.53 -3.48
C LEU A 281 -10.46 28.32 -4.05
N LEU A 282 -9.76 27.52 -4.83
CA LEU A 282 -10.28 26.33 -5.45
C LEU A 282 -10.27 25.19 -4.42
N ILE A 283 -11.45 24.71 -4.06
CA ILE A 283 -11.62 23.64 -3.08
C ILE A 283 -12.21 22.42 -3.78
N GLY A 284 -11.51 21.30 -3.73
CA GLY A 284 -11.98 20.05 -4.32
C GLY A 284 -11.04 18.90 -4.02
N GLU A 285 -11.54 17.68 -4.19
CA GLU A 285 -10.76 16.47 -3.97
C GLU A 285 -9.58 16.35 -4.95
N PRO A 286 -8.56 15.56 -4.64
CA PRO A 286 -7.45 15.32 -5.56
C PRO A 286 -7.95 14.70 -6.88
N GLY A 287 -7.48 15.27 -8.01
CA GLY A 287 -7.81 14.75 -9.34
C GLY A 287 -9.08 15.30 -9.99
N VAL A 288 -9.81 16.24 -9.36
CA VAL A 288 -11.01 16.86 -9.95
C VAL A 288 -10.72 17.93 -11.00
N GLY A 289 -9.45 18.27 -11.23
CA GLY A 289 -9.02 19.20 -12.26
C GLY A 289 -8.82 20.64 -11.79
N LYS A 290 -8.40 20.89 -10.53
CA LYS A 290 -8.13 22.24 -10.01
C LYS A 290 -7.06 22.97 -10.83
N THR A 291 -5.95 22.32 -11.11
CA THR A 291 -4.85 22.87 -11.90
C THR A 291 -5.27 23.12 -13.35
N ALA A 292 -5.98 22.15 -13.95
CA ALA A 292 -6.53 22.30 -15.31
C ALA A 292 -7.48 23.50 -15.43
N LEU A 293 -8.29 23.79 -14.39
CA LEU A 293 -9.19 24.94 -14.40
C LEU A 293 -8.41 26.27 -14.49
N VAL A 294 -7.27 26.38 -13.82
CA VAL A 294 -6.40 27.57 -13.91
C VAL A 294 -5.69 27.64 -15.26
N GLU A 295 -5.30 26.51 -15.82
CA GLU A 295 -4.79 26.42 -17.21
C GLU A 295 -5.87 26.89 -18.22
N GLY A 296 -7.14 26.49 -18.00
CA GLY A 296 -8.28 26.99 -18.79
C GLY A 296 -8.51 28.50 -18.66
N LEU A 297 -8.28 29.05 -17.47
CA LEU A 297 -8.32 30.50 -17.27
C LEU A 297 -7.20 31.22 -18.05
N ALA A 298 -5.99 30.64 -18.06
CA ALA A 298 -4.87 31.18 -18.85
C ALA A 298 -5.19 31.16 -20.34
N MET A 299 -5.80 30.08 -20.83
CA MET A 299 -6.26 30.01 -22.22
C MET A 299 -7.33 31.03 -22.54
N MET A 300 -8.30 31.26 -21.64
CA MET A 300 -9.35 32.25 -21.79
C MET A 300 -8.79 33.69 -21.86
N ILE A 301 -7.72 34.00 -21.10
CA ILE A 301 -7.03 35.30 -21.13
C ILE A 301 -6.41 35.56 -22.51
N VAL A 302 -5.87 34.52 -23.14
CA VAL A 302 -5.18 34.61 -24.44
C VAL A 302 -6.14 34.58 -25.62
N ASP A 303 -7.34 33.99 -25.45
CA ASP A 303 -8.28 33.76 -26.54
C ASP A 303 -8.88 35.08 -27.05
N PRO A 304 -8.60 35.49 -28.30
CA PRO A 304 -9.16 36.71 -28.86
C PRO A 304 -10.66 36.59 -29.15
N ALA A 305 -11.21 35.38 -29.25
CA ALA A 305 -12.61 35.13 -29.57
C ALA A 305 -13.53 35.30 -28.32
N GLN A 306 -12.95 35.15 -27.12
CA GLN A 306 -13.68 35.31 -25.85
C GLN A 306 -12.94 36.31 -24.95
N PRO A 307 -12.80 37.56 -25.31
CA PRO A 307 -12.00 38.51 -24.55
C PRO A 307 -12.59 38.76 -23.17
N VAL A 308 -11.78 38.60 -22.13
CA VAL A 308 -12.05 39.07 -20.77
C VAL A 308 -11.32 40.41 -20.59
N PRO A 309 -11.97 41.59 -20.81
CA PRO A 309 -11.27 42.84 -20.91
C PRO A 309 -10.48 43.19 -19.66
N THR A 310 -10.99 42.82 -18.50
CA THR A 310 -10.38 43.08 -17.18
C THR A 310 -9.14 42.23 -16.87
N LEU A 311 -8.97 41.10 -17.57
CA LEU A 311 -7.83 40.18 -17.36
C LEU A 311 -6.88 40.12 -18.55
N ARG A 312 -7.09 40.92 -19.61
CA ARG A 312 -6.37 40.84 -20.89
C ARG A 312 -4.84 40.93 -20.75
N ASP A 313 -4.37 41.74 -19.81
CA ASP A 313 -2.93 41.95 -19.61
C ASP A 313 -2.38 41.17 -18.38
N ARG A 314 -3.17 40.30 -17.80
CA ARG A 314 -2.79 39.51 -16.64
C ARG A 314 -1.96 38.31 -17.05
N ILE A 315 -1.01 37.95 -16.21
CA ILE A 315 -0.10 36.81 -16.38
C ILE A 315 -0.30 35.88 -15.19
N ILE A 316 -0.67 34.65 -15.45
CA ILE A 316 -0.81 33.64 -14.40
C ILE A 316 0.50 32.86 -14.31
N VAL A 317 1.13 32.91 -13.14
CA VAL A 317 2.34 32.16 -12.85
C VAL A 317 2.05 31.11 -11.79
N SER A 318 2.16 29.84 -12.17
CA SER A 318 2.02 28.71 -11.26
C SER A 318 3.31 28.47 -10.48
N ILE A 319 3.21 28.37 -9.17
CA ILE A 319 4.33 28.11 -8.28
C ILE A 319 4.06 26.84 -7.51
N SER A 320 5.00 25.90 -7.58
CA SER A 320 4.99 24.70 -6.75
C SER A 320 5.57 25.01 -5.35
N THR A 321 4.89 24.53 -4.33
CA THR A 321 5.40 24.62 -2.94
C THR A 321 6.73 23.89 -2.77
N ALA A 322 6.95 22.83 -3.54
CA ALA A 322 8.22 22.08 -3.57
C ALA A 322 9.36 22.94 -4.11
N ASP A 323 9.13 23.73 -5.17
CA ASP A 323 10.15 24.60 -5.77
C ASP A 323 10.51 25.78 -4.86
N LEU A 324 9.55 26.26 -4.07
CA LEU A 324 9.80 27.27 -3.05
C LEU A 324 10.74 26.76 -1.94
N VAL A 325 10.64 25.49 -1.57
CA VAL A 325 11.43 24.86 -0.51
C VAL A 325 12.71 24.21 -1.04
N ALA A 326 12.78 23.86 -2.31
CA ALA A 326 13.92 23.20 -2.91
C ALA A 326 15.22 24.05 -2.78
N GLY A 327 16.28 23.42 -2.28
CA GLY A 327 17.57 24.09 -2.08
C GLY A 327 17.64 25.02 -0.86
N THR A 328 16.58 25.10 -0.03
CA THR A 328 16.57 25.92 1.19
C THR A 328 16.92 25.07 2.41
N SER A 329 18.18 24.61 2.49
CA SER A 329 18.68 23.88 3.67
C SER A 329 18.82 24.77 4.92
N MET A 330 18.74 26.10 4.76
CA MET A 330 18.74 27.07 5.85
C MET A 330 17.42 27.85 5.88
N ARG A 331 16.83 28.01 7.05
CA ARG A 331 15.55 28.73 7.29
C ARG A 331 15.51 30.15 6.67
N GLY A 332 16.64 30.82 6.51
CA GLY A 332 16.76 32.16 5.90
C GLY A 332 16.50 32.19 4.39
N ALA A 333 16.90 31.16 3.65
CA ALA A 333 16.78 31.14 2.20
C ALA A 333 15.34 31.06 1.69
N PHE A 334 14.46 30.39 2.41
CA PHE A 334 13.02 30.38 2.11
C PHE A 334 12.39 31.78 2.30
N ALA A 335 12.73 32.45 3.42
CA ALA A 335 12.26 33.79 3.71
C ALA A 335 12.74 34.83 2.69
N GLU A 336 13.98 34.71 2.23
CA GLU A 336 14.56 35.57 1.19
C GLU A 336 13.85 35.35 -0.15
N ARG A 337 13.68 34.12 -0.58
CA ARG A 337 12.97 33.78 -1.83
C ARG A 337 11.52 34.28 -1.82
N MET A 338 10.82 34.13 -0.69
CA MET A 338 9.46 34.67 -0.53
C MET A 338 9.41 36.20 -0.55
N ARG A 339 10.43 36.86 -0.02
CA ARG A 339 10.53 38.32 -0.08
C ARG A 339 10.76 38.77 -1.51
N ASP A 340 11.68 38.15 -2.24
CA ASP A 340 11.97 38.47 -3.64
C ASP A 340 10.75 38.26 -4.52
N LEU A 341 10.04 37.12 -4.36
CA LEU A 341 8.80 36.83 -5.05
C LEU A 341 7.75 37.97 -4.84
N ARG A 342 7.59 38.43 -3.59
CA ARG A 342 6.67 39.52 -3.27
C ARG A 342 7.07 40.84 -3.96
N HIS A 343 8.35 41.17 -3.97
CA HIS A 343 8.85 42.36 -4.64
C HIS A 343 8.58 42.30 -6.14
N GLU A 344 8.89 41.18 -6.77
CA GLU A 344 8.65 40.97 -8.20
C GLU A 344 7.15 41.05 -8.56
N VAL A 345 6.26 40.44 -7.76
CA VAL A 345 4.82 40.55 -8.00
C VAL A 345 4.34 41.99 -7.82
N ALA A 346 4.82 42.69 -6.79
CA ALA A 346 4.46 44.12 -6.59
C ALA A 346 4.96 45.00 -7.74
N ASP A 347 6.19 44.78 -8.23
CA ASP A 347 6.81 45.50 -9.34
C ASP A 347 6.15 45.18 -10.70
N SER A 348 5.29 44.21 -10.77
CA SER A 348 4.51 43.88 -11.96
C SER A 348 3.31 44.78 -12.18
N ASP A 349 3.06 45.80 -11.33
CA ASP A 349 1.88 46.68 -11.36
C ASP A 349 0.56 45.91 -11.41
N GLY A 350 0.50 44.79 -10.70
CA GLY A 350 -0.65 43.90 -10.62
C GLY A 350 -0.90 43.06 -11.87
N ARG A 351 0.06 43.01 -12.83
CA ARG A 351 -0.04 42.13 -14.01
C ARG A 351 0.05 40.66 -13.66
N VAL A 352 0.85 40.28 -12.65
CA VAL A 352 1.07 38.89 -12.24
C VAL A 352 0.02 38.46 -11.23
N ILE A 353 -0.60 37.32 -11.49
CA ILE A 353 -1.45 36.58 -10.57
C ILE A 353 -0.74 35.27 -10.28
N LEU A 354 -0.45 35.00 -9.01
CA LEU A 354 0.16 33.74 -8.60
C LEU A 354 -0.90 32.63 -8.53
N PHE A 355 -0.59 31.47 -9.08
CA PHE A 355 -1.34 30.25 -8.78
C PHE A 355 -0.51 29.37 -7.84
N ILE A 356 -1.06 29.11 -6.67
CA ILE A 356 -0.40 28.30 -5.63
C ILE A 356 -1.22 27.05 -5.42
N ASP A 357 -0.72 25.94 -5.95
CA ASP A 357 -1.32 24.63 -5.67
C ASP A 357 -0.94 24.20 -4.25
N GLU A 358 -1.82 23.46 -3.59
CA GLU A 358 -1.64 23.03 -2.20
C GLU A 358 -1.27 24.19 -1.24
N ILE A 359 -1.93 25.33 -1.35
CA ILE A 359 -1.63 26.56 -0.57
C ILE A 359 -1.59 26.31 0.95
N HIS A 360 -2.29 25.29 1.44
CA HIS A 360 -2.30 24.91 2.84
C HIS A 360 -0.91 24.51 3.37
N THR A 361 -0.01 24.00 2.51
CA THR A 361 1.35 23.60 2.90
C THR A 361 2.17 24.82 3.32
N ILE A 362 2.03 25.94 2.65
CA ILE A 362 2.71 27.19 2.99
C ILE A 362 2.06 27.81 4.25
N ILE A 363 0.75 27.79 4.32
CA ILE A 363 0.00 28.31 5.48
C ILE A 363 0.27 27.48 6.73
N GLY A 364 0.32 26.13 6.61
CA GLY A 364 0.55 25.19 7.70
C GLY A 364 1.98 25.18 8.24
N ALA A 365 2.96 25.50 7.41
CA ALA A 365 4.38 25.55 7.81
C ALA A 365 4.70 26.58 8.92
N GLY A 366 3.78 27.51 9.19
CA GLY A 366 3.91 28.51 10.28
C GLY A 366 3.29 28.14 11.62
N ALA A 367 2.65 26.97 11.76
CA ALA A 367 1.85 26.63 12.95
C ALA A 367 2.59 25.78 14.01
N GLY A 368 3.86 25.37 13.78
CA GLY A 368 4.68 24.64 14.77
C GLY A 368 5.54 25.56 15.63
N ASP A 369 5.99 25.09 16.80
CA ASP A 369 6.91 25.77 17.71
C ASP A 369 8.25 26.08 17.01
N GLY A 370 8.33 27.21 16.34
CA GLY A 370 9.44 27.62 15.49
C GLY A 370 9.07 27.89 14.04
N GLY A 371 7.76 28.16 13.75
CA GLY A 371 7.27 28.56 12.45
C GLY A 371 8.07 29.74 11.87
N SER A 372 8.47 29.63 10.58
CA SER A 372 9.29 30.65 9.95
C SER A 372 8.51 31.99 9.87
N ASP A 373 9.20 33.10 10.20
CA ASP A 373 8.66 34.45 10.05
C ASP A 373 8.09 34.69 8.65
N ALA A 374 8.63 34.03 7.62
CA ALA A 374 8.21 34.10 6.24
C ALA A 374 6.79 33.57 5.95
N ALA A 375 6.38 32.47 6.62
CA ALA A 375 5.02 31.97 6.47
C ALA A 375 3.99 32.92 7.10
N ASN A 376 4.37 33.56 8.21
CA ASN A 376 3.56 34.58 8.87
C ASN A 376 3.51 35.88 8.03
N ASP A 377 4.62 36.26 7.40
CA ASP A 377 4.68 37.39 6.48
C ASP A 377 3.79 37.16 5.26
N LEU A 378 3.81 35.98 4.65
CA LEU A 378 2.93 35.63 3.54
C LEU A 378 1.45 35.68 3.95
N LYS A 379 1.12 35.13 5.11
CA LYS A 379 -0.23 35.25 5.70
C LYS A 379 -0.64 36.72 5.83
N GLY A 380 0.28 37.54 6.33
CA GLY A 380 0.07 38.98 6.47
C GLY A 380 -0.17 39.69 5.13
N ASP A 381 0.53 39.33 4.08
CA ASP A 381 0.40 39.99 2.75
C ASP A 381 -0.84 39.47 1.99
N LEU A 382 -1.16 38.19 2.10
CA LEU A 382 -2.42 37.62 1.64
C LEU A 382 -3.61 38.29 2.36
N ALA A 383 -3.51 38.42 3.69
CA ALA A 383 -4.54 39.10 4.47
C ALA A 383 -4.71 40.59 4.15
N ARG A 384 -3.65 41.26 3.71
CA ARG A 384 -3.69 42.68 3.27
C ARG A 384 -4.09 42.86 1.80
N GLY A 385 -4.25 41.78 1.03
CA GLY A 385 -4.57 41.85 -0.40
C GLY A 385 -3.44 42.39 -1.28
N LYS A 386 -2.23 42.36 -0.82
CA LYS A 386 -1.06 42.85 -1.58
C LYS A 386 -0.53 41.85 -2.60
N LEU A 387 -0.94 40.58 -2.48
CA LEU A 387 -0.51 39.50 -3.34
C LEU A 387 -1.74 38.92 -4.05
N PRO A 388 -2.01 39.26 -5.31
CA PRO A 388 -3.06 38.63 -6.10
C PRO A 388 -2.73 37.16 -6.29
N CYS A 389 -3.60 36.25 -5.79
CA CYS A 389 -3.34 34.81 -5.94
C CYS A 389 -4.62 34.00 -6.12
N ILE A 390 -4.47 32.90 -6.83
CA ILE A 390 -5.43 31.80 -6.90
C ILE A 390 -4.85 30.68 -6.05
N GLY A 391 -5.55 30.26 -5.00
CA GLY A 391 -5.15 29.13 -4.19
C GLY A 391 -5.89 27.86 -4.59
N ALA A 392 -5.26 26.68 -4.44
CA ALA A 392 -5.93 25.40 -4.55
C ALA A 392 -5.67 24.55 -3.31
N THR A 393 -6.68 23.83 -2.84
CA THR A 393 -6.59 22.96 -1.65
C THR A 393 -7.70 21.90 -1.65
N THR A 394 -7.66 20.96 -0.72
CA THR A 394 -8.76 20.04 -0.45
C THR A 394 -9.72 20.62 0.59
N PHE A 395 -10.92 20.02 0.71
CA PHE A 395 -11.89 20.48 1.70
C PHE A 395 -11.40 20.27 3.14
N ALA A 396 -10.75 19.14 3.40
CA ALA A 396 -10.18 18.82 4.71
C ALA A 396 -9.09 19.82 5.13
N GLU A 397 -8.18 20.15 4.21
CA GLU A 397 -7.09 21.10 4.45
C GLU A 397 -7.60 22.54 4.58
N TYR A 398 -8.63 22.91 3.80
CA TYR A 398 -9.32 24.19 3.97
C TYR A 398 -9.87 24.35 5.39
N GLN A 399 -10.60 23.34 5.89
CA GLN A 399 -11.15 23.39 7.25
C GLN A 399 -10.07 23.49 8.32
N ARG A 400 -8.96 22.75 8.14
CA ARG A 400 -7.89 22.68 9.13
C ARG A 400 -7.01 23.94 9.18
N HIS A 401 -6.69 24.53 8.03
CA HIS A 401 -5.64 25.56 7.94
C HIS A 401 -6.16 26.96 7.56
N ILE A 402 -7.27 27.08 6.83
CA ILE A 402 -7.75 28.36 6.32
C ILE A 402 -8.99 28.83 7.08
N GLN A 403 -9.96 27.96 7.26
CA GLN A 403 -11.18 28.28 7.98
C GLN A 403 -10.95 28.65 9.45
N THR A 404 -9.90 28.10 10.06
CA THR A 404 -9.49 28.40 11.44
C THR A 404 -8.85 29.78 11.59
N ASP A 405 -8.44 30.44 10.49
CA ASP A 405 -7.84 31.77 10.47
C ASP A 405 -8.80 32.80 9.85
N PRO A 406 -9.51 33.63 10.69
CA PRO A 406 -10.49 34.58 10.18
C PRO A 406 -9.90 35.66 9.26
N ALA A 407 -8.59 35.94 9.33
CA ALA A 407 -7.95 36.93 8.49
C ALA A 407 -7.78 36.41 7.06
N LEU A 408 -7.42 35.13 6.92
CA LEU A 408 -7.34 34.46 5.63
C LEU A 408 -8.72 34.18 5.04
N GLU A 409 -9.64 33.65 5.85
CA GLU A 409 -10.99 33.30 5.40
C GLU A 409 -11.71 34.49 4.74
N ARG A 410 -11.54 35.70 5.28
CA ARG A 410 -12.18 36.95 4.73
C ARG A 410 -11.58 37.39 3.39
N ARG A 411 -10.38 36.90 3.03
CA ARG A 411 -9.68 37.33 1.82
C ARG A 411 -9.80 36.36 0.66
N PHE A 412 -10.03 35.07 0.99
CA PHE A 412 -10.28 34.06 -0.02
C PHE A 412 -11.77 33.89 -0.28
N GLN A 413 -12.12 33.79 -1.55
CA GLN A 413 -13.47 33.41 -1.96
C GLN A 413 -13.47 31.98 -2.49
N ARG A 414 -14.31 31.14 -1.91
CA ARG A 414 -14.39 29.73 -2.21
C ARG A 414 -15.03 29.48 -3.57
N VAL A 415 -14.34 28.69 -4.40
CA VAL A 415 -14.90 28.09 -5.62
C VAL A 415 -14.82 26.58 -5.40
N ILE A 416 -15.97 25.93 -5.26
CA ILE A 416 -16.06 24.50 -4.94
C ILE A 416 -16.09 23.74 -6.24
N LEU A 417 -15.09 22.85 -6.44
CA LEU A 417 -15.02 21.95 -7.57
C LEU A 417 -15.50 20.55 -7.12
N ALA A 418 -16.74 20.25 -7.49
CA ALA A 418 -17.27 18.90 -7.32
C ALA A 418 -16.65 17.93 -8.35
N GLU A 419 -16.62 16.66 -8.03
CA GLU A 419 -16.29 15.61 -8.99
C GLU A 419 -17.29 15.66 -10.15
N PRO A 420 -16.85 15.61 -11.43
CA PRO A 420 -17.76 15.67 -12.57
C PRO A 420 -18.64 14.42 -12.61
N SER A 421 -19.84 14.56 -13.14
CA SER A 421 -20.69 13.42 -13.46
C SER A 421 -20.01 12.50 -14.49
N LEU A 422 -20.50 11.26 -14.61
CA LEU A 422 -19.91 10.30 -15.56
C LEU A 422 -19.95 10.80 -17.00
N ASP A 423 -21.05 11.50 -17.37
CA ASP A 423 -21.22 12.03 -18.72
C ASP A 423 -20.32 13.25 -18.98
N GLU A 424 -20.14 14.13 -17.98
CA GLU A 424 -19.17 15.22 -18.04
C GLU A 424 -17.74 14.71 -18.11
N ALA A 425 -17.40 13.68 -17.32
CA ALA A 425 -16.09 13.05 -17.37
C ALA A 425 -15.82 12.38 -18.72
N GLU A 426 -16.82 11.72 -19.34
CA GLU A 426 -16.71 11.18 -20.69
C GLU A 426 -16.41 12.29 -21.71
N ASN A 427 -17.10 13.44 -21.62
CA ASN A 427 -16.87 14.59 -22.50
C ASN A 427 -15.46 15.21 -22.30
N ILE A 428 -15.00 15.28 -21.05
CA ILE A 428 -13.64 15.74 -20.74
C ILE A 428 -12.62 14.80 -21.39
N LEU A 429 -12.79 13.49 -21.23
CA LEU A 429 -11.88 12.50 -21.84
C LEU A 429 -11.85 12.61 -23.37
N VAL A 430 -12.99 12.81 -24.02
CA VAL A 430 -13.05 13.03 -25.48
C VAL A 430 -12.23 14.26 -25.88
N GLY A 431 -12.31 15.34 -25.10
CA GLY A 431 -11.58 16.59 -25.38
C GLY A 431 -10.06 16.45 -25.21
N VAL A 432 -9.64 15.63 -24.24
CA VAL A 432 -8.20 15.43 -23.93
C VAL A 432 -7.59 14.28 -24.75
N ALA A 433 -8.40 13.36 -25.26
CA ALA A 433 -7.94 12.13 -25.96
C ALA A 433 -6.97 12.43 -27.10
N SER A 434 -7.22 13.46 -27.91
CA SER A 434 -6.42 13.78 -29.10
C SER A 434 -4.94 13.98 -28.81
N ARG A 435 -4.58 14.50 -27.63
CA ARG A 435 -3.20 14.71 -27.22
C ARG A 435 -2.50 13.40 -26.88
N TYR A 436 -3.19 12.52 -26.18
CA TYR A 436 -2.68 11.19 -25.87
C TYR A 436 -2.59 10.32 -27.14
N GLU A 437 -3.53 10.49 -28.08
CA GLU A 437 -3.47 9.86 -29.39
C GLU A 437 -2.22 10.26 -30.17
N GLN A 438 -1.90 11.56 -30.16
CA GLN A 438 -0.70 12.09 -30.79
C GLN A 438 0.59 11.62 -30.08
N HIS A 439 0.56 11.57 -28.75
CA HIS A 439 1.73 11.14 -27.97
C HIS A 439 2.06 9.66 -28.19
N HIS A 440 1.04 8.79 -28.11
CA HIS A 440 1.24 7.34 -28.24
C HIS A 440 1.12 6.83 -29.69
N GLN A 441 0.75 7.68 -30.65
CA GLN A 441 0.47 7.30 -32.05
C GLN A 441 -0.59 6.20 -32.15
N VAL A 442 -1.66 6.31 -31.36
CA VAL A 442 -2.80 5.41 -31.30
C VAL A 442 -4.11 6.21 -31.37
N SER A 443 -5.23 5.55 -31.66
CA SER A 443 -6.55 6.14 -31.55
C SER A 443 -7.35 5.47 -30.42
N PHE A 444 -8.15 6.25 -29.68
CA PHE A 444 -9.03 5.69 -28.64
C PHE A 444 -10.45 5.54 -29.22
N THR A 445 -10.99 4.33 -29.13
CA THR A 445 -12.41 4.13 -29.46
C THR A 445 -13.30 4.76 -28.40
N ARG A 446 -14.51 5.19 -28.82
CA ARG A 446 -15.47 5.78 -27.88
C ARG A 446 -15.84 4.82 -26.74
N ASP A 447 -15.86 3.52 -27.02
CA ASP A 447 -16.12 2.49 -26.01
C ASP A 447 -14.96 2.37 -25.00
N ALA A 448 -13.70 2.58 -25.42
CA ALA A 448 -12.55 2.66 -24.53
C ALA A 448 -12.65 3.85 -23.58
N LEU A 449 -12.98 5.06 -24.11
CA LEU A 449 -13.15 6.27 -23.30
C LEU A 449 -14.26 6.09 -22.25
N ARG A 450 -15.42 5.59 -22.68
CA ARG A 450 -16.54 5.29 -21.79
C ARG A 450 -16.19 4.24 -20.74
N ALA A 451 -15.49 3.18 -21.14
CA ALA A 451 -15.04 2.15 -20.22
C ALA A 451 -14.07 2.70 -19.18
N ALA A 452 -13.12 3.56 -19.58
CA ALA A 452 -12.18 4.17 -18.67
C ALA A 452 -12.88 4.97 -17.57
N VAL A 453 -13.86 5.81 -17.91
CA VAL A 453 -14.64 6.58 -16.94
C VAL A 453 -15.43 5.68 -16.00
N ARG A 454 -16.24 4.76 -16.55
CA ARG A 454 -17.17 3.96 -15.75
C ARG A 454 -16.48 2.93 -14.87
N LEU A 455 -15.41 2.33 -15.38
CA LEU A 455 -14.66 1.33 -14.61
C LEU A 455 -13.83 1.98 -13.51
N THR A 456 -13.19 3.13 -13.78
CA THR A 456 -12.42 3.81 -12.73
C THR A 456 -13.29 4.45 -11.67
N ASP A 457 -14.45 4.99 -12.03
CA ASP A 457 -15.42 5.49 -11.05
C ASP A 457 -15.81 4.42 -10.03
N ARG A 458 -16.07 3.22 -10.54
CA ARG A 458 -16.50 2.09 -9.71
C ARG A 458 -15.37 1.45 -8.91
N LEU A 459 -14.20 1.27 -9.53
CA LEU A 459 -13.15 0.39 -9.02
C LEU A 459 -11.99 1.14 -8.37
N ILE A 460 -11.87 2.45 -8.59
CA ILE A 460 -10.85 3.31 -7.99
C ILE A 460 -11.53 4.45 -7.22
N PRO A 461 -11.97 4.19 -5.97
CA PRO A 461 -12.68 5.20 -5.18
C PRO A 461 -11.76 6.28 -4.59
N ASP A 462 -10.45 6.02 -4.45
CA ASP A 462 -9.50 6.88 -3.74
C ASP A 462 -9.09 8.13 -4.51
N ARG A 463 -9.42 8.21 -5.79
CA ARG A 463 -9.10 9.34 -6.66
C ARG A 463 -10.36 9.86 -7.36
N GLY A 464 -10.40 11.16 -7.61
CA GLY A 464 -11.51 11.80 -8.34
C GLY A 464 -11.40 11.66 -9.86
N LEU A 465 -12.55 11.64 -10.51
CA LEU A 465 -12.66 11.90 -11.95
C LEU A 465 -12.32 13.37 -12.25
N PRO A 466 -11.74 13.69 -13.41
CA PRO A 466 -11.40 12.78 -14.53
C PRO A 466 -10.01 12.13 -14.42
N SER A 467 -9.16 12.54 -13.46
CA SER A 467 -7.74 12.19 -13.41
C SER A 467 -7.50 10.67 -13.43
N LYS A 468 -8.26 9.89 -12.65
CA LYS A 468 -8.13 8.42 -12.63
C LYS A 468 -8.43 7.75 -13.98
N ALA A 469 -9.36 8.32 -14.75
CA ALA A 469 -9.72 7.81 -16.06
C ALA A 469 -8.68 8.20 -17.12
N ILE A 470 -8.13 9.40 -17.03
CA ILE A 470 -7.02 9.86 -17.88
C ILE A 470 -5.77 8.99 -17.67
N ASP A 471 -5.38 8.75 -16.42
CA ASP A 471 -4.23 7.88 -16.08
C ASP A 471 -4.40 6.45 -16.65
N LEU A 472 -5.62 5.92 -16.61
CA LEU A 472 -5.92 4.61 -17.21
C LEU A 472 -5.80 4.61 -18.73
N LEU A 473 -6.28 5.67 -19.41
CA LEU A 473 -6.17 5.81 -20.85
C LEU A 473 -4.70 5.96 -21.31
N ASP A 474 -3.92 6.76 -20.60
CA ASP A 474 -2.50 6.95 -20.87
C ASP A 474 -1.75 5.62 -20.82
N ARG A 475 -1.98 4.82 -19.78
CA ARG A 475 -1.41 3.47 -19.66
C ARG A 475 -1.90 2.52 -20.75
N ALA A 476 -3.17 2.60 -21.15
CA ALA A 476 -3.71 1.78 -22.21
C ALA A 476 -3.10 2.15 -23.56
N GLY A 477 -2.94 3.44 -23.84
CA GLY A 477 -2.25 3.96 -25.02
C GLY A 477 -0.81 3.46 -25.10
N ALA A 478 -0.06 3.59 -24.02
CA ALA A 478 1.32 3.10 -23.90
C ALA A 478 1.42 1.58 -24.13
N MET A 479 0.50 0.78 -23.56
CA MET A 479 0.49 -0.65 -23.72
C MET A 479 0.23 -1.06 -25.18
N VAL A 480 -0.77 -0.44 -25.83
CA VAL A 480 -1.15 -0.74 -27.22
C VAL A 480 -0.05 -0.30 -28.19
N ALA A 481 0.53 0.89 -28.01
CA ALA A 481 1.67 1.38 -28.80
C ALA A 481 2.85 0.40 -28.72
N ARG A 482 3.20 -0.06 -27.53
CA ARG A 482 4.27 -1.06 -27.34
C ARG A 482 3.99 -2.38 -28.05
N SER A 483 2.72 -2.76 -28.19
CA SER A 483 2.32 -3.97 -28.93
C SER A 483 2.29 -3.79 -30.44
N GLY A 484 2.59 -2.60 -30.98
CA GLY A 484 2.56 -2.27 -32.40
C GLY A 484 1.15 -2.10 -32.98
N ARG A 485 0.14 -1.98 -32.11
CA ARG A 485 -1.26 -1.70 -32.50
C ARG A 485 -1.52 -0.20 -32.51
N THR A 486 -2.50 0.23 -33.31
CA THR A 486 -2.84 1.65 -33.49
C THR A 486 -4.21 2.03 -32.95
N SER A 487 -4.97 1.09 -32.41
CA SER A 487 -6.30 1.34 -31.83
C SER A 487 -6.39 0.77 -30.43
N VAL A 488 -6.86 1.56 -29.48
CA VAL A 488 -7.14 1.19 -28.09
C VAL A 488 -8.63 0.93 -27.96
N ASP A 489 -8.97 -0.31 -27.67
CA ASP A 489 -10.33 -0.75 -27.49
C ASP A 489 -10.67 -0.92 -26.00
N ARG A 490 -11.96 -1.16 -25.73
CA ARG A 490 -12.46 -1.44 -24.40
C ARG A 490 -11.68 -2.57 -23.69
N GLU A 491 -11.33 -3.62 -24.41
CA GLU A 491 -10.63 -4.78 -23.89
C GLU A 491 -9.23 -4.44 -23.41
N ASP A 492 -8.56 -3.51 -24.07
CA ASP A 492 -7.24 -2.99 -23.67
C ASP A 492 -7.35 -2.24 -22.34
N VAL A 493 -8.36 -1.39 -22.20
CA VAL A 493 -8.64 -0.68 -20.94
C VAL A 493 -8.91 -1.67 -19.81
N VAL A 494 -9.71 -2.71 -20.05
CA VAL A 494 -9.98 -3.78 -19.10
C VAL A 494 -8.70 -4.53 -18.74
N GLN A 495 -7.84 -4.80 -19.71
CA GLN A 495 -6.57 -5.49 -19.49
C GLN A 495 -5.64 -4.69 -18.59
N VAL A 496 -5.47 -3.40 -18.83
CA VAL A 496 -4.64 -2.52 -18.00
C VAL A 496 -5.21 -2.41 -16.61
N LEU A 497 -6.52 -2.24 -16.48
CA LEU A 497 -7.18 -2.13 -15.19
C LEU A 497 -7.08 -3.44 -14.38
N SER A 498 -7.21 -4.59 -15.04
CA SER A 498 -7.00 -5.92 -14.44
C SER A 498 -5.59 -6.05 -13.84
N ALA A 499 -4.57 -5.61 -14.58
CA ALA A 499 -3.19 -5.63 -14.12
C ALA A 499 -2.97 -4.62 -12.96
N LEU A 500 -3.54 -3.41 -13.05
CA LEU A 500 -3.42 -2.36 -12.05
C LEU A 500 -4.02 -2.76 -10.69
N LEU A 501 -5.20 -3.39 -10.73
CA LEU A 501 -5.94 -3.78 -9.53
C LEU A 501 -5.65 -5.22 -9.08
N ASN A 502 -4.84 -5.95 -9.85
CA ASN A 502 -4.57 -7.38 -9.67
C ASN A 502 -5.85 -8.23 -9.58
N LEU A 503 -6.85 -7.89 -10.43
CA LEU A 503 -8.12 -8.58 -10.51
C LEU A 503 -8.18 -9.49 -11.74
N PRO A 504 -8.86 -10.64 -11.67
CA PRO A 504 -9.10 -11.46 -12.86
C PRO A 504 -9.84 -10.68 -13.95
N LYS A 505 -9.41 -10.79 -15.21
CA LYS A 505 -10.08 -10.14 -16.35
C LYS A 505 -11.55 -10.50 -16.42
N ASP A 506 -11.89 -11.75 -16.12
CA ASP A 506 -13.26 -12.26 -16.10
C ASP A 506 -14.16 -11.54 -15.08
N PHE A 507 -13.56 -10.99 -14.00
CA PHE A 507 -14.28 -10.16 -13.04
C PHE A 507 -14.71 -8.81 -13.62
N LEU A 508 -13.95 -8.27 -14.56
CA LEU A 508 -14.19 -6.98 -15.22
C LEU A 508 -15.02 -7.09 -16.50
N ASP A 509 -15.21 -8.32 -17.00
CA ASP A 509 -15.99 -8.56 -18.22
C ASP A 509 -17.48 -8.26 -18.00
N THR A 510 -18.13 -7.75 -19.03
CA THR A 510 -19.48 -7.17 -18.97
C THR A 510 -20.62 -8.14 -19.15
N SER A 511 -20.38 -9.32 -19.69
CA SER A 511 -21.48 -10.28 -19.86
C SER A 511 -21.75 -11.01 -18.53
N SER A 512 -22.74 -10.51 -17.78
CA SER A 512 -23.15 -11.06 -16.50
C SER A 512 -23.47 -12.56 -16.55
N ALA A 513 -24.07 -13.03 -17.61
CA ALA A 513 -24.39 -14.45 -17.77
C ALA A 513 -23.15 -15.34 -17.85
N ARG A 514 -22.13 -14.96 -18.64
CA ARG A 514 -20.86 -15.69 -18.74
C ARG A 514 -20.09 -15.67 -17.43
N ARG A 515 -20.10 -14.54 -16.74
CA ARG A 515 -19.47 -14.40 -15.43
C ARG A 515 -20.10 -15.33 -14.40
N ILE A 516 -21.43 -15.34 -14.31
CA ILE A 516 -22.16 -16.23 -13.38
C ILE A 516 -21.79 -17.69 -13.67
N ALA A 517 -21.87 -18.11 -14.94
CA ALA A 517 -21.56 -19.48 -15.33
C ALA A 517 -20.12 -19.88 -14.96
N ARG A 518 -19.14 -19.01 -15.19
CA ARG A 518 -17.74 -19.26 -14.81
C ARG A 518 -17.53 -19.30 -13.31
N MET A 519 -18.15 -18.36 -12.56
CA MET A 519 -18.09 -18.38 -11.10
C MET A 519 -18.70 -19.66 -10.53
N GLN A 520 -19.86 -20.08 -11.02
CA GLN A 520 -20.49 -21.34 -10.61
C GLN A 520 -19.58 -22.54 -10.90
N ALA A 521 -19.08 -22.65 -12.13
CA ALA A 521 -18.18 -23.76 -12.50
C ALA A 521 -16.90 -23.79 -11.65
N ALA A 522 -16.29 -22.63 -11.40
CA ALA A 522 -15.08 -22.54 -10.58
C ALA A 522 -15.33 -22.88 -9.11
N LEU A 523 -16.47 -22.46 -8.54
CA LEU A 523 -16.84 -22.78 -7.16
C LEU A 523 -17.25 -24.25 -6.99
N SER A 524 -18.03 -24.80 -7.93
CA SER A 524 -18.43 -26.22 -7.89
C SER A 524 -17.25 -27.18 -8.07
N ALA A 525 -16.16 -26.74 -8.68
CA ALA A 525 -14.93 -27.53 -8.78
C ALA A 525 -14.18 -27.66 -7.44
N SER A 526 -14.40 -26.74 -6.50
CA SER A 526 -13.66 -26.68 -5.23
C SER A 526 -14.55 -26.91 -4.00
N VAL A 527 -15.86 -26.63 -4.10
CA VAL A 527 -16.81 -26.72 -2.99
C VAL A 527 -17.89 -27.74 -3.31
N PHE A 528 -17.81 -28.90 -2.68
CA PHE A 528 -18.66 -30.04 -2.95
C PHE A 528 -19.96 -30.01 -2.13
N GLY A 529 -21.05 -30.52 -2.70
CA GLY A 529 -22.34 -30.73 -2.00
C GLY A 529 -23.09 -29.43 -1.67
N ASN A 530 -22.72 -28.31 -2.27
CA ASN A 530 -23.33 -27.01 -2.02
C ASN A 530 -23.77 -26.28 -3.31
N ASP A 531 -24.16 -27.02 -4.36
CA ASP A 531 -24.47 -26.45 -5.66
C ASP A 531 -25.61 -25.42 -5.62
N ASN A 532 -26.67 -25.68 -4.83
CA ASN A 532 -27.76 -24.72 -4.61
C ASN A 532 -27.26 -23.43 -3.94
N ASN A 533 -26.36 -23.56 -2.95
CA ASN A 533 -25.78 -22.42 -2.26
C ASN A 533 -24.91 -21.60 -3.20
N ILE A 534 -24.10 -22.27 -4.04
CA ILE A 534 -23.29 -21.63 -5.07
C ILE A 534 -24.18 -20.84 -6.05
N ALA A 535 -25.28 -21.42 -6.50
CA ALA A 535 -26.23 -20.75 -7.39
C ALA A 535 -26.84 -19.49 -6.76
N VAL A 536 -27.29 -19.56 -5.50
CA VAL A 536 -27.84 -18.42 -4.76
C VAL A 536 -26.82 -17.31 -4.56
N ILE A 537 -25.58 -17.65 -4.12
CA ILE A 537 -24.52 -16.68 -3.88
C ILE A 537 -24.14 -15.98 -5.19
N THR A 538 -23.91 -16.73 -6.26
CA THR A 538 -23.48 -16.17 -7.54
C THR A 538 -24.57 -15.31 -8.19
N ALA A 539 -25.84 -15.70 -8.06
CA ALA A 539 -26.97 -14.92 -8.54
C ALA A 539 -27.13 -13.61 -7.74
N GLY A 540 -26.98 -13.65 -6.42
CA GLY A 540 -27.03 -12.46 -5.57
C GLY A 540 -25.93 -11.46 -5.92
N ILE A 541 -24.68 -11.92 -6.06
CA ILE A 541 -23.54 -11.07 -6.47
C ILE A 541 -23.78 -10.48 -7.86
N ALA A 542 -24.26 -11.27 -8.83
CA ALA A 542 -24.52 -10.79 -10.16
C ALA A 542 -25.65 -9.75 -10.20
N ALA A 543 -26.71 -9.92 -9.41
CA ALA A 543 -27.79 -8.95 -9.31
C ALA A 543 -27.30 -7.61 -8.78
N ASN A 544 -26.46 -7.63 -7.74
CA ASN A 544 -25.88 -6.40 -7.17
C ASN A 544 -24.83 -5.75 -8.10
N TRP A 545 -24.10 -6.59 -8.86
CA TRP A 545 -23.16 -6.09 -9.87
C TRP A 545 -23.87 -5.33 -11.00
N LEU A 546 -25.05 -5.77 -11.41
CA LEU A 546 -25.84 -5.12 -12.45
C LEU A 546 -26.54 -3.85 -12.01
N ARG A 547 -26.74 -3.66 -10.73
CA ARG A 547 -27.35 -2.45 -10.15
C ARG A 547 -26.33 -1.30 -10.17
N PHE A 548 -26.06 -0.75 -11.35
CA PHE A 548 -25.23 0.46 -11.48
C PHE A 548 -25.80 1.61 -10.64
N GLY A 549 -24.94 2.26 -9.86
CA GLY A 549 -25.31 3.42 -9.03
C GLY A 549 -25.87 3.07 -7.67
N THR A 550 -25.98 1.79 -7.28
CA THR A 550 -26.32 1.46 -5.89
C THR A 550 -25.11 1.65 -4.98
N ARG A 551 -25.38 2.20 -3.80
CA ARG A 551 -24.34 2.40 -2.77
C ARG A 551 -24.01 1.12 -2.00
N LYS A 552 -24.70 0.00 -2.25
CA LYS A 552 -24.56 -1.25 -1.51
C LYS A 552 -23.31 -2.06 -1.89
N PRO A 553 -22.80 -2.91 -0.98
CA PRO A 553 -21.74 -3.89 -1.27
C PRO A 553 -22.10 -4.84 -2.42
N LEU A 554 -21.11 -5.57 -2.95
CA LEU A 554 -21.29 -6.56 -4.03
C LEU A 554 -22.18 -7.72 -3.64
N GLY A 555 -22.24 -8.05 -2.34
CA GLY A 555 -23.12 -9.08 -1.82
C GLY A 555 -23.12 -9.12 -0.30
N THR A 556 -24.27 -9.38 0.28
CA THR A 556 -24.45 -9.48 1.72
C THR A 556 -25.17 -10.78 2.06
N PHE A 557 -24.45 -11.71 2.72
CA PHE A 557 -24.90 -13.06 2.96
C PHE A 557 -24.85 -13.41 4.45
N VAL A 558 -25.81 -14.22 4.90
CA VAL A 558 -25.71 -14.91 6.17
C VAL A 558 -25.46 -16.39 5.90
N PHE A 559 -24.33 -16.92 6.36
CA PHE A 559 -24.00 -18.35 6.27
C PHE A 559 -24.35 -19.03 7.60
N ALA A 560 -25.41 -19.81 7.60
CA ALA A 560 -25.87 -20.56 8.75
C ALA A 560 -25.60 -22.06 8.58
N GLY A 561 -25.03 -22.69 9.58
CA GLY A 561 -24.74 -24.16 9.51
C GLY A 561 -23.89 -24.63 10.67
N PRO A 562 -23.83 -25.96 10.89
CA PRO A 562 -23.00 -26.54 11.92
C PRO A 562 -21.48 -26.26 11.65
N PRO A 563 -20.63 -26.42 12.66
CA PRO A 563 -19.17 -26.38 12.45
C PRO A 563 -18.76 -27.38 11.36
N SER A 564 -17.70 -27.03 10.62
CA SER A 564 -17.15 -27.87 9.54
C SER A 564 -18.09 -28.19 8.36
N SER A 565 -19.20 -27.45 8.19
CA SER A 565 -20.12 -27.61 7.04
C SER A 565 -19.64 -26.93 5.73
N GLY A 566 -18.42 -26.37 5.69
CA GLY A 566 -17.84 -25.78 4.47
C GLY A 566 -18.00 -24.27 4.34
N LYS A 567 -18.55 -23.55 5.33
CA LYS A 567 -18.73 -22.08 5.29
C LYS A 567 -17.45 -21.31 5.01
N THR A 568 -16.39 -21.59 5.76
CA THR A 568 -15.08 -20.91 5.59
C THR A 568 -14.41 -21.28 4.26
N THR A 569 -14.58 -22.54 3.82
CA THR A 569 -14.10 -22.98 2.49
C THR A 569 -14.80 -22.21 1.39
N MET A 570 -16.14 -22.06 1.47
CA MET A 570 -16.92 -21.26 0.51
C MET A 570 -16.42 -19.81 0.46
N VAL A 571 -16.15 -19.18 1.59
CA VAL A 571 -15.64 -17.80 1.63
C VAL A 571 -14.28 -17.69 0.95
N ARG A 572 -13.34 -18.60 1.23
CA ARG A 572 -11.99 -18.57 0.65
C ARG A 572 -12.04 -18.79 -0.85
N GLU A 573 -12.81 -19.79 -1.30
CA GLU A 573 -12.96 -20.06 -2.73
C GLU A 573 -13.69 -18.93 -3.45
N LEU A 574 -14.73 -18.33 -2.83
CA LEU A 574 -15.39 -17.15 -3.37
C LEU A 574 -14.39 -15.98 -3.54
N SER A 575 -13.56 -15.73 -2.53
CA SER A 575 -12.53 -14.68 -2.60
C SER A 575 -11.50 -14.98 -3.69
N ARG A 576 -11.07 -16.24 -3.84
CA ARG A 576 -10.14 -16.67 -4.89
C ARG A 576 -10.74 -16.48 -6.29
N VAL A 577 -11.98 -16.88 -6.48
CA VAL A 577 -12.67 -16.81 -7.77
C VAL A 577 -12.99 -15.36 -8.15
N MET A 578 -13.44 -14.55 -7.17
CA MET A 578 -13.79 -13.15 -7.43
C MET A 578 -12.59 -12.23 -7.53
N PHE A 579 -11.65 -12.37 -6.61
CA PHE A 579 -10.57 -11.38 -6.41
C PHE A 579 -9.18 -11.94 -6.74
N GLY A 580 -9.09 -13.17 -7.24
CA GLY A 580 -7.83 -13.79 -7.69
C GLY A 580 -6.92 -14.27 -6.56
N SER A 581 -7.31 -14.14 -5.30
CA SER A 581 -6.49 -14.53 -4.14
C SER A 581 -7.34 -15.11 -3.01
N GLU A 582 -6.91 -16.23 -2.47
CA GLU A 582 -7.50 -16.80 -1.26
C GLU A 582 -7.30 -15.90 -0.02
N LYS A 583 -6.32 -15.00 -0.08
CA LYS A 583 -6.02 -14.04 0.99
C LYS A 583 -6.86 -12.77 0.90
N ALA A 584 -7.65 -12.61 -0.16
CA ALA A 584 -8.54 -11.45 -0.34
C ALA A 584 -9.79 -11.58 0.53
N TYR A 585 -9.64 -11.98 1.80
CA TYR A 585 -10.70 -11.94 2.79
C TYR A 585 -10.19 -11.47 4.15
N LEU A 586 -11.06 -10.79 4.88
CA LEU A 586 -10.81 -10.30 6.23
C LEU A 586 -11.81 -10.98 7.18
N GLU A 587 -11.30 -11.74 8.13
CA GLU A 587 -12.12 -12.39 9.15
C GLU A 587 -12.06 -11.57 10.44
N ILE A 588 -13.22 -11.14 10.91
CA ILE A 588 -13.39 -10.37 12.14
C ILE A 588 -14.25 -11.19 13.10
N ASN A 589 -13.63 -11.63 14.19
CA ASN A 589 -14.37 -12.29 15.27
C ASN A 589 -14.96 -11.24 16.21
N LEU A 590 -16.25 -11.01 16.09
CA LEU A 590 -16.94 -9.98 16.86
C LEU A 590 -17.10 -10.31 18.35
N ALA A 591 -16.79 -11.53 18.77
CA ALA A 591 -16.68 -11.87 20.19
C ALA A 591 -15.55 -11.08 20.90
N ASP A 592 -14.49 -10.73 20.16
CA ASP A 592 -13.36 -9.93 20.65
C ASP A 592 -13.72 -8.44 20.80
N PHE A 593 -14.90 -8.06 20.34
CA PHE A 593 -15.44 -6.70 20.28
C PHE A 593 -16.75 -6.54 21.08
N ALA A 594 -16.81 -7.16 22.23
CA ALA A 594 -17.96 -7.09 23.13
C ALA A 594 -18.00 -5.80 23.99
N GLU A 595 -16.90 -5.04 24.05
CA GLU A 595 -16.77 -3.85 24.88
C GLU A 595 -16.82 -2.57 24.05
N LYS A 596 -17.37 -1.48 24.61
CA LYS A 596 -17.60 -0.21 23.89
C LYS A 596 -16.34 0.44 23.29
N HIS A 597 -15.19 0.30 23.96
CA HIS A 597 -13.95 0.90 23.48
C HIS A 597 -13.33 0.16 22.28
N THR A 598 -13.75 -1.04 21.99
CA THR A 598 -13.21 -1.85 20.89
C THR A 598 -13.63 -1.37 19.50
N LEU A 599 -14.69 -0.53 19.40
CA LEU A 599 -15.07 0.11 18.14
C LEU A 599 -13.92 0.93 17.55
N SER A 600 -13.11 1.58 18.39
CA SER A 600 -11.94 2.36 17.96
C SER A 600 -10.89 1.51 17.23
N THR A 601 -10.79 0.23 17.50
CA THR A 601 -9.88 -0.68 16.79
C THR A 601 -10.35 -0.90 15.34
N LEU A 602 -11.66 -0.88 15.09
CA LEU A 602 -12.22 -1.10 13.75
C LEU A 602 -12.14 0.16 12.88
N ILE A 603 -12.53 1.32 13.41
CA ILE A 603 -12.66 2.58 12.64
C ILE A 603 -11.63 3.65 13.00
N GLY A 604 -10.74 3.40 13.98
CA GLY A 604 -9.72 4.33 14.46
C GLY A 604 -10.07 4.96 15.81
N ALA A 605 -9.05 5.41 16.54
CA ALA A 605 -9.19 6.07 17.84
C ALA A 605 -9.65 7.54 17.65
N PRO A 606 -10.37 8.13 18.60
CA PRO A 606 -10.69 9.56 18.60
C PRO A 606 -9.42 10.44 18.70
N PRO A 607 -9.48 11.71 18.27
CA PRO A 607 -8.36 12.63 18.40
C PRO A 607 -7.83 12.70 19.83
N GLY A 608 -6.50 12.64 19.98
CA GLY A 608 -5.82 12.69 21.29
C GLY A 608 -5.59 11.36 21.97
N TYR A 609 -6.04 10.25 21.41
CA TYR A 609 -5.75 8.90 21.91
C TYR A 609 -4.64 8.23 21.08
N THR A 610 -3.88 7.34 21.73
CA THR A 610 -2.86 6.53 21.04
C THR A 610 -3.50 5.67 19.93
N GLY A 611 -2.93 5.74 18.70
CA GLY A 611 -3.48 5.06 17.54
C GLY A 611 -4.47 5.87 16.71
N TYR A 612 -4.62 7.18 16.97
CA TYR A 612 -5.44 8.08 16.14
C TYR A 612 -4.99 8.07 14.68
N ASP A 613 -3.68 8.17 14.41
CA ASP A 613 -3.11 8.19 13.06
C ASP A 613 -3.28 6.86 12.28
N ASP A 614 -3.61 5.80 12.98
CA ASP A 614 -3.74 4.46 12.41
C ASP A 614 -5.02 4.22 11.58
N GLY A 615 -6.03 5.06 11.73
CA GLY A 615 -7.26 5.03 10.94
C GLY A 615 -8.17 3.80 11.11
N GLY A 616 -7.77 2.79 11.92
CA GLY A 616 -8.52 1.57 12.20
C GLY A 616 -8.25 0.39 11.26
N MET A 617 -8.65 -0.82 11.71
CA MET A 617 -8.40 -2.08 11.00
C MET A 617 -9.11 -2.15 9.65
N LEU A 618 -10.34 -1.66 9.56
CA LEU A 618 -11.12 -1.64 8.32
C LEU A 618 -10.49 -0.73 7.29
N ALA A 619 -10.01 0.45 7.69
CA ALA A 619 -9.32 1.38 6.80
C ALA A 619 -8.03 0.77 6.24
N LYS A 620 -7.21 0.15 7.10
CA LYS A 620 -5.98 -0.53 6.67
C LYS A 620 -6.25 -1.66 5.69
N ALA A 621 -7.29 -2.44 5.91
CA ALA A 621 -7.66 -3.54 5.02
C ALA A 621 -8.12 -3.05 3.65
N LEU A 622 -8.99 -2.03 3.61
CA LEU A 622 -9.51 -1.46 2.36
C LEU A 622 -8.46 -0.69 1.56
N LEU A 623 -7.55 0.02 2.23
CA LEU A 623 -6.43 0.69 1.56
C LEU A 623 -5.47 -0.30 0.89
N LYS A 624 -5.26 -1.46 1.54
CA LYS A 624 -4.40 -2.50 0.98
C LYS A 624 -5.08 -3.27 -0.16
N THR A 625 -6.34 -3.61 0.03
CA THR A 625 -7.14 -4.39 -0.93
C THR A 625 -8.60 -3.91 -0.89
N PRO A 626 -9.01 -3.01 -1.81
CA PRO A 626 -10.39 -2.54 -1.86
C PRO A 626 -11.38 -3.63 -2.28
N PHE A 627 -10.87 -4.74 -2.79
CA PHE A 627 -11.64 -5.92 -3.23
C PHE A 627 -11.40 -7.07 -2.28
N LEU A 628 -12.29 -7.26 -1.33
CA LEU A 628 -12.15 -8.32 -0.35
C LEU A 628 -13.50 -8.84 0.15
N THR A 629 -13.49 -10.04 0.69
CA THR A 629 -14.64 -10.59 1.43
C THR A 629 -14.45 -10.33 2.92
N ILE A 630 -15.41 -9.68 3.58
CA ILE A 630 -15.38 -9.43 5.02
C ILE A 630 -16.29 -10.46 5.70
N VAL A 631 -15.71 -11.22 6.62
CA VAL A 631 -16.43 -12.25 7.40
C VAL A 631 -16.64 -11.77 8.82
N TRP A 632 -17.89 -11.61 9.20
CA TRP A 632 -18.31 -11.21 10.52
C TRP A 632 -18.69 -12.45 11.33
N LYS A 633 -17.77 -12.95 12.17
CA LYS A 633 -18.05 -14.10 13.05
C LYS A 633 -18.66 -13.65 14.37
N ASN A 634 -19.50 -14.49 14.92
CA ASN A 634 -20.10 -14.29 16.25
C ASN A 634 -20.82 -12.93 16.40
N PHE A 635 -21.52 -12.51 15.35
CA PHE A 635 -22.17 -11.20 15.25
C PHE A 635 -23.03 -10.84 16.46
N LYS A 636 -23.70 -11.83 17.05
CA LYS A 636 -24.58 -11.68 18.21
C LYS A 636 -23.86 -11.21 19.48
N LEU A 637 -22.55 -11.47 19.58
CA LEU A 637 -21.74 -11.12 20.75
C LEU A 637 -21.14 -9.71 20.66
N ALA A 638 -21.27 -9.05 19.51
CA ALA A 638 -20.75 -7.70 19.30
C ALA A 638 -21.55 -6.68 20.13
N GLU A 639 -20.87 -5.64 20.56
CA GLU A 639 -21.49 -4.46 21.17
C GLU A 639 -22.47 -3.79 20.18
N SER A 640 -23.52 -3.16 20.70
CA SER A 640 -24.61 -2.57 19.88
C SER A 640 -24.16 -1.51 18.87
N SER A 641 -23.14 -0.71 19.20
CA SER A 641 -22.57 0.29 18.30
C SER A 641 -21.89 -0.35 17.11
N ILE A 642 -21.25 -1.50 17.30
CA ILE A 642 -20.59 -2.25 16.22
C ILE A 642 -21.66 -2.91 15.33
N GLN A 643 -22.73 -3.45 15.92
CA GLN A 643 -23.85 -3.98 15.15
C GLN A 643 -24.49 -2.89 14.26
N ALA A 644 -24.70 -1.68 14.81
CA ALA A 644 -25.21 -0.54 14.06
C ALA A 644 -24.23 -0.08 12.95
N MET A 645 -22.92 -0.07 13.24
CA MET A 645 -21.89 0.22 12.24
C MET A 645 -21.96 -0.76 11.07
N VAL A 646 -22.02 -2.05 11.35
CA VAL A 646 -22.14 -3.09 10.30
C VAL A 646 -23.43 -2.90 9.51
N ALA A 647 -24.56 -2.63 10.17
CA ALA A 647 -25.82 -2.34 9.47
C ALA A 647 -25.69 -1.14 8.51
N THR A 648 -25.02 -0.06 8.94
CA THR A 648 -24.72 1.10 8.09
C THR A 648 -23.86 0.72 6.89
N ILE A 649 -22.80 -0.09 7.10
CA ILE A 649 -21.95 -0.57 6.00
C ILE A 649 -22.78 -1.35 4.97
N LEU A 650 -23.65 -2.25 5.43
CA LEU A 650 -24.49 -3.06 4.54
C LEU A 650 -25.53 -2.22 3.78
N ALA A 651 -26.09 -1.17 4.40
CA ALA A 651 -27.10 -0.29 3.82
C ALA A 651 -26.50 0.72 2.85
N GLU A 652 -25.44 1.41 3.26
CA GLU A 652 -24.87 2.56 2.56
C GLU A 652 -23.60 2.24 1.77
N GLY A 653 -22.97 1.09 2.01
CA GLY A 653 -21.71 0.67 1.39
C GLY A 653 -20.55 1.59 1.72
N SER A 654 -20.66 2.44 2.73
CA SER A 654 -19.59 3.33 3.18
C SER A 654 -19.79 3.78 4.61
N ILE A 655 -18.67 4.03 5.31
CA ILE A 655 -18.64 4.71 6.62
C ILE A 655 -17.54 5.75 6.63
N THR A 656 -17.63 6.70 7.54
CA THR A 656 -16.54 7.65 7.78
C THR A 656 -15.78 7.20 9.02
N ASN A 657 -14.45 7.08 8.89
CA ASN A 657 -13.59 6.76 10.02
C ASN A 657 -13.34 7.99 10.91
N THR A 658 -12.62 7.82 12.02
CA THR A 658 -12.30 8.89 12.97
C THR A 658 -11.37 9.98 12.39
N LEU A 659 -10.64 9.69 11.31
CA LEU A 659 -9.84 10.66 10.56
C LEU A 659 -10.66 11.49 9.56
N GLY A 660 -11.99 11.32 9.49
CA GLY A 660 -12.84 11.96 8.50
C GLY A 660 -12.75 11.35 7.09
N ARG A 661 -12.01 10.25 6.90
CA ARG A 661 -11.92 9.55 5.62
C ARG A 661 -13.14 8.67 5.43
N ARG A 662 -13.76 8.76 4.25
CA ARG A 662 -14.81 7.85 3.83
C ARG A 662 -14.21 6.52 3.41
N LEU A 663 -14.60 5.44 4.07
CA LEU A 663 -14.24 4.06 3.72
C LEU A 663 -15.32 3.50 2.81
N ASP A 664 -14.93 2.99 1.65
CA ASP A 664 -15.82 2.50 0.60
C ASP A 664 -15.85 0.96 0.59
N PHE A 665 -17.05 0.40 0.80
CA PHE A 665 -17.30 -1.04 0.82
C PHE A 665 -18.08 -1.52 -0.41
N ARG A 666 -18.30 -0.69 -1.42
CA ARG A 666 -19.07 -1.05 -2.62
C ARG A 666 -18.44 -2.22 -3.40
N ASN A 667 -17.16 -2.41 -3.27
CA ASN A 667 -16.40 -3.47 -3.93
C ASN A 667 -16.13 -4.69 -3.02
N THR A 668 -16.80 -4.78 -1.88
CA THR A 668 -16.62 -5.88 -0.92
C THR A 668 -17.82 -6.81 -0.90
N VAL A 669 -17.59 -8.05 -0.46
CA VAL A 669 -18.65 -9.04 -0.14
C VAL A 669 -18.67 -9.22 1.36
N HIS A 670 -19.85 -9.17 1.97
CA HIS A 670 -20.02 -9.35 3.41
C HIS A 670 -20.68 -10.69 3.71
N VAL A 671 -20.10 -11.44 4.62
CA VAL A 671 -20.61 -12.74 5.07
C VAL A 671 -20.70 -12.73 6.59
N LEU A 672 -21.91 -12.82 7.12
CA LEU A 672 -22.15 -13.02 8.54
C LEU A 672 -22.25 -14.53 8.81
N THR A 673 -21.45 -15.08 9.73
CA THR A 673 -21.50 -16.50 10.04
C THR A 673 -22.24 -16.75 11.34
N LEU A 674 -23.16 -17.72 11.32
CA LEU A 674 -23.90 -18.21 12.46
C LEU A 674 -23.58 -19.69 12.66
N GLU A 675 -22.90 -20.02 13.77
CA GLU A 675 -22.50 -21.36 14.18
C GLU A 675 -23.25 -21.73 15.45
N ASP A 676 -24.57 -22.05 15.32
CA ASP A 676 -25.40 -22.34 16.47
C ASP A 676 -26.11 -23.69 16.25
N ASP A 677 -25.65 -24.71 16.96
CA ASP A 677 -26.25 -26.06 16.92
C ASP A 677 -27.73 -26.06 17.32
N ASP A 678 -28.15 -25.11 18.14
CA ASP A 678 -29.56 -25.02 18.58
C ASP A 678 -30.48 -24.50 17.48
N LEU A 679 -29.95 -23.78 16.46
CA LEU A 679 -30.70 -23.41 15.26
C LEU A 679 -31.22 -24.64 14.52
N PHE A 680 -30.40 -25.66 14.40
CA PHE A 680 -30.71 -26.89 13.66
C PHE A 680 -31.51 -27.88 14.51
N LYS A 681 -31.25 -27.95 15.82
CA LYS A 681 -32.00 -28.76 16.75
C LYS A 681 -33.43 -28.25 16.98
N ALA A 682 -33.62 -26.93 17.02
CA ALA A 682 -34.96 -26.33 17.17
C ALA A 682 -35.81 -26.52 15.92
N ALA A 683 -35.22 -26.39 14.74
CA ALA A 683 -35.91 -26.62 13.47
C ALA A 683 -36.25 -28.11 13.22
N SER A 684 -35.50 -29.04 13.83
CA SER A 684 -35.79 -30.47 13.79
C SER A 684 -36.92 -30.89 14.76
N ARG A 685 -37.27 -30.05 15.73
CA ARG A 685 -38.34 -30.30 16.75
C ARG A 685 -39.70 -29.74 16.35
N GLY A 686 -39.91 -29.44 15.05
CA GLY A 686 -41.24 -29.07 14.55
C GLY A 686 -42.32 -30.06 14.94
N VAL A 687 -43.37 -29.57 15.57
CA VAL A 687 -44.54 -30.36 16.07
C VAL A 687 -45.26 -31.00 14.89
N GLY A 688 -45.00 -32.28 14.62
CA GLY A 688 -45.68 -33.04 13.59
C GLY A 688 -45.07 -34.41 13.40
N PHE A 689 -45.88 -35.45 13.58
CA PHE A 689 -45.50 -36.84 13.31
C PHE A 689 -45.12 -37.03 11.83
N GLY A 690 -43.89 -37.34 11.53
CA GLY A 690 -43.44 -37.86 10.27
C GLY A 690 -42.34 -37.12 9.59
N ARG A 691 -41.10 -37.56 9.87
CA ARG A 691 -40.05 -37.86 8.90
C ARG A 691 -38.74 -38.14 9.62
N ALA A 692 -38.19 -39.31 9.34
CA ALA A 692 -37.01 -39.84 10.02
C ALA A 692 -35.67 -39.30 9.49
N ASP A 693 -35.67 -38.24 8.65
CA ASP A 693 -34.48 -37.84 7.92
C ASP A 693 -33.66 -36.74 8.59
N GLY A 694 -34.03 -36.25 9.79
CA GLY A 694 -33.17 -35.32 10.57
C GLY A 694 -32.80 -33.99 9.90
N ARG A 695 -33.33 -33.70 8.71
CA ARG A 695 -33.08 -32.43 7.99
C ARG A 695 -34.10 -31.39 8.43
N ALA A 696 -33.61 -30.30 8.99
CA ALA A 696 -34.46 -29.15 9.31
C ALA A 696 -35.04 -28.54 8.02
N GLU A 697 -36.32 -28.15 8.06
CA GLU A 697 -36.90 -27.42 6.91
C GLU A 697 -36.18 -26.11 6.69
N PRO A 698 -35.72 -25.82 5.46
CA PRO A 698 -34.95 -24.62 5.18
C PRO A 698 -35.65 -23.33 5.60
N GLU A 699 -36.95 -23.25 5.44
CA GLU A 699 -37.75 -22.07 5.81
C GLU A 699 -37.78 -21.82 7.32
N ALA A 700 -37.88 -22.87 8.14
CA ALA A 700 -37.83 -22.77 9.60
C ALA A 700 -36.44 -22.29 10.09
N VAL A 701 -35.36 -22.71 9.43
CA VAL A 701 -34.02 -22.26 9.75
C VAL A 701 -33.85 -20.78 9.37
N VAL A 702 -34.30 -20.35 8.20
CA VAL A 702 -34.28 -18.94 7.76
C VAL A 702 -35.05 -18.07 8.74
N GLU A 703 -36.24 -18.49 9.17
CA GLU A 703 -37.03 -17.72 10.14
C GLU A 703 -36.35 -17.66 11.51
N SER A 704 -35.69 -18.73 11.94
CA SER A 704 -34.87 -18.74 13.16
C SER A 704 -33.66 -17.80 13.09
N VAL A 705 -32.98 -17.73 11.93
CA VAL A 705 -31.90 -16.79 11.66
C VAL A 705 -32.44 -15.35 11.73
N ARG A 706 -33.57 -15.08 11.11
CA ARG A 706 -34.19 -13.73 11.12
C ARG A 706 -34.52 -13.25 12.54
N ARG A 707 -34.96 -14.12 13.42
CA ARG A 707 -35.23 -13.77 14.82
C ARG A 707 -33.99 -13.51 15.66
N ARG A 708 -32.83 -13.97 15.23
CA ARG A 708 -31.56 -13.86 15.97
C ARG A 708 -30.71 -12.66 15.58
N LEU A 709 -30.90 -12.11 14.40
CA LEU A 709 -30.18 -10.93 13.93
C LEU A 709 -31.03 -9.66 14.15
N PRO A 710 -30.42 -8.50 14.39
CA PRO A 710 -31.12 -7.22 14.43
C PRO A 710 -31.90 -6.96 13.14
N ALA A 711 -33.08 -6.36 13.26
CA ALA A 711 -33.97 -6.11 12.13
C ALA A 711 -33.29 -5.26 11.04
N ASP A 712 -32.44 -4.30 11.44
CA ASP A 712 -31.71 -3.41 10.54
C ASP A 712 -30.68 -4.18 9.71
N VAL A 713 -30.01 -5.16 10.30
CA VAL A 713 -29.02 -6.01 9.58
C VAL A 713 -29.76 -6.96 8.63
N ILE A 714 -30.78 -7.66 9.09
CA ILE A 714 -31.47 -8.67 8.28
C ILE A 714 -32.17 -8.09 7.05
N ARG A 715 -32.60 -6.82 7.14
CA ARG A 715 -33.21 -6.09 6.01
C ARG A 715 -32.20 -5.85 4.88
N GLU A 716 -30.92 -5.69 5.23
CA GLU A 716 -29.84 -5.40 4.27
C GLU A 716 -29.14 -6.66 3.76
N VAL A 717 -29.48 -7.84 4.30
CA VAL A 717 -28.97 -9.14 3.85
C VAL A 717 -29.66 -9.56 2.56
N ASP A 718 -28.91 -9.83 1.52
CA ASP A 718 -29.45 -10.32 0.23
C ASP A 718 -30.01 -11.73 0.38
N HIS A 719 -29.23 -12.65 0.94
CA HIS A 719 -29.62 -14.04 1.08
C HIS A 719 -29.12 -14.70 2.37
N VAL A 720 -29.97 -15.55 2.96
CA VAL A 720 -29.56 -16.48 4.01
C VAL A 720 -29.24 -17.81 3.36
N VAL A 721 -28.01 -18.27 3.50
CA VAL A 721 -27.48 -19.50 2.90
C VAL A 721 -27.28 -20.54 3.97
N ILE A 722 -27.93 -21.69 3.82
CA ILE A 722 -27.91 -22.76 4.80
C ILE A 722 -26.91 -23.83 4.37
N PHE A 723 -25.92 -24.07 5.20
CA PHE A 723 -24.95 -25.14 5.03
C PHE A 723 -25.33 -26.36 5.86
N ASN A 724 -25.55 -27.49 5.22
CA ASN A 724 -25.81 -28.76 5.87
C ASN A 724 -24.48 -29.50 6.16
N ALA A 725 -24.49 -30.41 7.12
CA ALA A 725 -23.37 -31.33 7.28
C ALA A 725 -23.21 -32.16 6.01
N PRO A 726 -21.98 -32.34 5.47
CA PRO A 726 -21.77 -33.12 4.26
C PRO A 726 -22.16 -34.59 4.48
N ASP A 727 -22.90 -35.18 3.56
CA ASP A 727 -23.21 -36.62 3.56
C ASP A 727 -21.98 -37.47 3.23
N ALA A 728 -22.07 -38.80 3.35
CA ALA A 728 -20.94 -39.70 3.16
C ALA A 728 -20.30 -39.54 1.76
N SER A 729 -21.12 -39.39 0.71
CA SER A 729 -20.66 -39.24 -0.67
C SER A 729 -19.90 -37.93 -0.86
N THR A 730 -20.39 -36.85 -0.30
CA THR A 730 -19.75 -35.53 -0.30
C THR A 730 -18.43 -35.55 0.51
N GLN A 731 -18.40 -36.25 1.65
CA GLN A 731 -17.16 -36.40 2.43
C GLN A 731 -16.09 -37.16 1.67
N THR A 732 -16.44 -38.22 0.96
CA THR A 732 -15.48 -38.95 0.08
C THR A 732 -14.99 -38.06 -1.04
N ALA A 733 -15.85 -37.28 -1.68
CA ALA A 733 -15.45 -36.33 -2.75
C ALA A 733 -14.51 -35.23 -2.21
N ILE A 734 -14.79 -34.66 -1.03
CA ILE A 734 -13.92 -33.67 -0.36
C ILE A 734 -12.56 -34.29 -0.04
N THR A 735 -12.53 -35.51 0.48
CA THR A 735 -11.28 -36.21 0.87
C THR A 735 -10.44 -36.49 -0.36
N ARG A 736 -11.05 -36.97 -1.45
CA ARG A 736 -10.37 -37.19 -2.74
C ARG A 736 -9.79 -35.87 -3.29
N HIS A 737 -10.55 -34.82 -3.26
CA HIS A 737 -10.07 -33.50 -3.71
C HIS A 737 -8.87 -32.99 -2.87
N ILE A 738 -8.92 -33.18 -1.53
CA ILE A 738 -7.78 -32.82 -0.65
C ILE A 738 -6.53 -33.62 -1.01
N LEU A 739 -6.70 -34.93 -1.27
CA LEU A 739 -5.61 -35.81 -1.71
C LEU A 739 -5.01 -35.35 -3.05
N GLU A 740 -5.86 -35.07 -4.05
CA GLU A 740 -5.42 -34.58 -5.36
C GLU A 740 -4.68 -33.23 -5.26
N CYS A 741 -5.21 -32.28 -4.48
CA CYS A 741 -4.55 -31.00 -4.24
C CYS A 741 -3.19 -31.21 -3.56
N SER A 742 -3.12 -32.10 -2.56
CA SER A 742 -1.89 -32.42 -1.87
C SER A 742 -0.85 -33.05 -2.80
N ALA A 743 -1.29 -33.97 -3.69
CA ALA A 743 -0.41 -34.58 -4.68
C ALA A 743 0.12 -33.57 -5.70
N ARG A 744 -0.70 -32.60 -6.13
CA ARG A 744 -0.25 -31.48 -7.00
C ARG A 744 0.77 -30.61 -6.31
N THR A 745 0.49 -30.18 -5.08
CA THR A 745 1.43 -29.37 -4.30
C THR A 745 2.76 -30.08 -4.12
N PHE A 746 2.72 -31.40 -3.80
CA PHE A 746 3.93 -32.21 -3.66
C PHE A 746 4.73 -32.30 -4.97
N LEU A 747 4.04 -32.43 -6.11
CA LEU A 747 4.67 -32.40 -7.43
C LEU A 747 5.34 -31.05 -7.73
N ASP A 748 4.65 -29.96 -7.43
CA ASP A 748 5.14 -28.59 -7.68
C ASP A 748 6.38 -28.28 -6.80
N GLU A 749 6.37 -28.72 -5.54
CA GLU A 749 7.47 -28.48 -4.60
C GLU A 749 8.68 -29.38 -4.82
N HIS A 750 8.45 -30.65 -5.15
CA HIS A 750 9.51 -31.68 -5.18
C HIS A 750 9.81 -32.23 -6.58
N SER A 751 9.01 -31.88 -7.60
CA SER A 751 9.09 -32.41 -8.98
C SER A 751 8.95 -33.94 -9.07
N VAL A 752 8.35 -34.56 -8.05
CA VAL A 752 8.06 -35.99 -7.93
C VAL A 752 6.56 -36.21 -7.83
N ALA A 753 5.99 -37.07 -8.67
CA ALA A 753 4.56 -37.31 -8.70
C ALA A 753 4.14 -38.27 -7.58
N LEU A 754 3.05 -37.92 -6.86
CA LEU A 754 2.37 -38.82 -5.94
C LEU A 754 1.26 -39.57 -6.68
N ASP A 755 1.35 -40.90 -6.78
CA ASP A 755 0.33 -41.77 -7.32
C ASP A 755 -0.48 -42.34 -6.17
N LEU A 756 -1.73 -41.92 -6.05
CA LEU A 756 -2.61 -42.21 -4.93
C LEU A 756 -3.64 -43.26 -5.32
N ASP A 757 -3.78 -44.30 -4.51
CA ASP A 757 -4.79 -45.33 -4.72
C ASP A 757 -6.21 -44.82 -4.49
N ASP A 758 -7.18 -45.29 -5.29
CA ASP A 758 -8.58 -44.83 -5.26
C ASP A 758 -9.28 -45.09 -3.92
N GLY A 759 -8.87 -46.13 -3.17
CA GLY A 759 -9.41 -46.48 -1.86
C GLY A 759 -8.93 -45.63 -0.69
N LEU A 760 -7.92 -44.80 -0.85
CA LEU A 760 -7.33 -44.00 0.24
C LEU A 760 -8.33 -43.00 0.87
N ALA A 761 -9.28 -42.50 0.09
CA ALA A 761 -10.27 -41.54 0.58
C ALA A 761 -11.21 -42.14 1.62
N GLU A 762 -11.66 -43.40 1.41
CA GLU A 762 -12.51 -44.13 2.32
C GLU A 762 -11.77 -44.47 3.63
N GLU A 763 -10.53 -44.90 3.55
CA GLU A 763 -9.71 -45.21 4.71
C GLU A 763 -9.42 -43.98 5.60
N ILE A 764 -9.13 -42.86 4.98
CA ILE A 764 -8.95 -41.58 5.69
C ILE A 764 -10.23 -41.19 6.43
N LEU A 765 -11.39 -41.40 5.83
CA LEU A 765 -12.68 -41.14 6.48
C LEU A 765 -12.94 -42.09 7.63
N ASP A 766 -12.58 -43.35 7.52
CA ASP A 766 -12.66 -44.32 8.59
C ASP A 766 -11.79 -43.94 9.80
N ILE A 767 -10.57 -43.47 9.56
CA ILE A 767 -9.70 -42.95 10.62
C ILE A 767 -10.35 -41.74 11.29
N ARG A 768 -10.90 -40.80 10.51
CA ARG A 768 -11.62 -39.64 11.05
C ARG A 768 -12.86 -40.02 11.88
N GLN A 769 -13.59 -41.06 11.49
CA GLN A 769 -14.74 -41.54 12.27
C GLN A 769 -14.32 -42.15 13.62
N ARG A 770 -13.14 -42.81 13.66
CA ARG A 770 -12.58 -43.36 14.90
C ARG A 770 -11.97 -42.26 15.80
N ASP A 771 -11.39 -41.21 15.21
CA ASP A 771 -10.84 -40.07 15.95
C ASP A 771 -11.40 -38.74 15.39
N GLN A 772 -12.49 -38.30 15.97
CA GLN A 772 -13.20 -37.07 15.58
C GLN A 772 -12.43 -35.79 15.91
N SER A 773 -11.34 -35.86 16.66
CA SER A 773 -10.47 -34.74 16.98
C SER A 773 -9.59 -34.31 15.80
N LEU A 774 -9.31 -35.22 14.85
CA LEU A 774 -8.47 -34.98 13.69
C LEU A 774 -9.29 -34.43 12.50
N ASN A 775 -8.76 -33.45 11.83
CA ASN A 775 -9.33 -33.02 10.54
C ASN A 775 -8.68 -33.83 9.39
N ILE A 776 -9.36 -33.90 8.25
CA ILE A 776 -8.91 -34.67 7.08
C ILE A 776 -7.52 -34.24 6.62
N LYS A 777 -7.21 -32.94 6.65
CA LYS A 777 -5.89 -32.42 6.23
C LYS A 777 -4.78 -32.91 7.15
N ASP A 778 -5.02 -33.01 8.46
CA ASP A 778 -4.03 -33.50 9.42
C ASP A 778 -3.78 -34.99 9.23
N ILE A 779 -4.83 -35.77 8.91
CA ILE A 779 -4.73 -37.20 8.59
C ILE A 779 -3.91 -37.38 7.31
N VAL A 780 -4.21 -36.64 6.24
CA VAL A 780 -3.46 -36.67 4.98
C VAL A 780 -2.01 -36.27 5.20
N SER A 781 -1.75 -35.20 5.95
CA SER A 781 -0.39 -34.78 6.27
C SER A 781 0.42 -35.85 7.02
N ARG A 782 -0.23 -36.51 8.01
CA ARG A 782 0.43 -37.50 8.87
C ARG A 782 0.67 -38.84 8.18
N HIS A 783 -0.29 -39.30 7.40
CA HIS A 783 -0.28 -40.65 6.86
C HIS A 783 0.11 -40.75 5.40
N VAL A 784 0.04 -39.64 4.66
CA VAL A 784 0.40 -39.59 3.22
C VAL A 784 1.62 -38.72 2.99
N LEU A 785 1.57 -37.44 3.34
CA LEU A 785 2.63 -36.49 2.94
C LEU A 785 3.96 -36.70 3.70
N ARG A 786 3.91 -36.89 5.03
CA ARG A 786 5.13 -37.13 5.80
C ARG A 786 5.86 -38.41 5.37
N PRO A 787 5.20 -39.59 5.29
CA PRO A 787 5.86 -40.78 4.79
C PRO A 787 6.35 -40.64 3.34
N ALA A 788 5.64 -39.89 2.49
CA ALA A 788 6.08 -39.61 1.13
C ALA A 788 7.37 -38.75 1.11
N THR A 789 7.47 -37.79 2.03
CA THR A 789 8.68 -36.98 2.19
C THR A 789 9.85 -37.81 2.73
N ASP A 790 9.60 -38.74 3.67
CA ASP A 790 10.63 -39.63 4.20
C ASP A 790 11.17 -40.51 3.09
N VAL A 791 10.31 -41.13 2.28
CA VAL A 791 10.68 -41.95 1.11
C VAL A 791 11.43 -41.16 0.06
N LEU A 792 11.01 -39.89 -0.18
CA LEU A 792 11.69 -38.97 -1.11
C LEU A 792 13.16 -38.78 -0.71
N VAL A 793 13.40 -38.53 0.58
CA VAL A 793 14.75 -38.29 1.13
C VAL A 793 15.58 -39.60 1.15
N GLU A 794 14.99 -40.68 1.66
CA GLU A 794 15.71 -41.99 1.78
C GLU A 794 16.07 -42.58 0.42
N SER A 795 15.19 -42.47 -0.57
CA SER A 795 15.39 -43.05 -1.89
C SER A 795 16.06 -42.08 -2.89
N ASN A 796 16.44 -40.90 -2.46
CA ASN A 796 17.09 -39.87 -3.29
C ASN A 796 16.40 -39.68 -4.65
N LEU A 797 15.07 -39.55 -4.64
CA LEU A 797 14.25 -39.43 -5.84
C LEU A 797 14.41 -38.03 -6.46
N GLY A 798 14.31 -37.95 -7.77
CA GLY A 798 14.48 -36.71 -8.50
C GLY A 798 13.37 -36.47 -9.53
N SER A 799 13.49 -35.38 -10.28
CA SER A 799 12.48 -34.97 -11.26
C SER A 799 12.07 -36.10 -12.22
N GLY A 800 10.78 -36.40 -12.23
CA GLY A 800 10.17 -37.44 -13.08
C GLY A 800 10.02 -38.83 -12.44
N ASP A 801 10.51 -39.02 -11.22
CA ASP A 801 10.21 -40.20 -10.42
C ASP A 801 8.81 -40.12 -9.78
N ARG A 802 8.31 -41.27 -9.28
CA ARG A 802 6.98 -41.34 -8.66
C ARG A 802 7.06 -41.97 -7.29
N ILE A 803 6.13 -41.60 -6.44
CA ILE A 803 5.90 -42.27 -5.14
C ILE A 803 4.48 -42.79 -5.19
N ARG A 804 4.31 -44.10 -4.99
CA ARG A 804 2.96 -44.69 -4.89
C ARG A 804 2.56 -44.84 -3.43
N VAL A 805 1.36 -44.40 -3.14
CA VAL A 805 0.72 -44.51 -1.83
C VAL A 805 -0.47 -45.44 -1.94
N THR A 806 -0.44 -46.56 -1.22
CA THR A 806 -1.50 -47.56 -1.17
C THR A 806 -1.89 -47.81 0.29
N PHE A 807 -3.04 -48.48 0.50
CA PHE A 807 -3.46 -48.91 1.81
C PHE A 807 -3.65 -50.43 1.78
N ASP A 808 -2.91 -51.14 2.61
CA ASP A 808 -3.00 -52.59 2.72
C ASP A 808 -2.89 -53.05 4.19
N GLN A 809 -3.70 -54.03 4.55
CA GLN A 809 -3.72 -54.65 5.89
C GLN A 809 -3.77 -53.62 7.05
N GLY A 810 -4.51 -52.55 6.90
CA GLY A 810 -4.69 -51.51 7.95
C GLY A 810 -3.52 -50.53 8.07
N ARG A 811 -2.63 -50.42 7.08
CA ARG A 811 -1.48 -49.52 7.07
C ARG A 811 -1.34 -48.82 5.72
N PHE A 812 -0.92 -47.55 5.78
CA PHE A 812 -0.50 -46.81 4.59
C PHE A 812 0.89 -47.29 4.20
N LEU A 813 1.02 -47.76 2.95
CA LEU A 813 2.29 -48.16 2.37
C LEU A 813 2.71 -47.11 1.35
N VAL A 814 3.91 -46.61 1.53
CA VAL A 814 4.49 -45.56 0.63
C VAL A 814 5.73 -46.16 -0.01
N MET A 815 5.74 -46.25 -1.34
CA MET A 815 6.79 -46.91 -2.10
C MET A 815 7.34 -46.00 -3.16
N ALA A 816 8.67 -45.99 -3.30
CA ALA A 816 9.36 -45.30 -4.36
C ALA A 816 9.23 -46.06 -5.69
N GLU A 817 8.81 -45.41 -6.76
CA GLU A 817 8.84 -45.95 -8.13
C GLU A 817 9.78 -45.09 -9.00
N PRO A 818 11.08 -45.44 -9.02
CA PRO A 818 12.01 -44.70 -9.85
C PRO A 818 11.72 -44.96 -11.33
N ARG A 819 11.92 -43.91 -12.16
CA ARG A 819 11.72 -44.00 -13.61
C ARG A 819 12.63 -45.09 -14.20
N ARG A 820 12.03 -46.00 -14.99
CA ARG A 820 12.76 -47.09 -15.66
C ARG A 820 13.94 -46.53 -16.47
N GLY A 821 15.19 -46.75 -16.02
CA GLY A 821 16.41 -46.28 -16.71
C GLY A 821 17.52 -45.82 -15.77
N ARG A 822 17.26 -45.52 -14.49
CA ARG A 822 18.32 -45.34 -13.47
C ARG A 822 18.68 -46.70 -12.89
N GLN A 823 19.72 -47.31 -13.39
CA GLN A 823 20.45 -48.36 -12.63
C GLN A 823 21.08 -47.66 -11.44
N ASN A 824 20.75 -48.12 -10.22
CA ASN A 824 21.43 -47.69 -8.99
C ASN A 824 22.94 -47.82 -9.16
N PRO A 825 23.75 -46.82 -8.71
CA PRO A 825 25.18 -46.97 -8.66
C PRO A 825 25.62 -48.02 -7.65
#